data_4d607383654971b5b39b0c18e40cdd82
#
_entry.id   4d607383654971b5b39b0c18e40cdd82
#
_cell.length_a   1.000
_cell.length_b   1.000
_cell.length_c   1.000
_cell.angle_alpha   90.00
_cell.angle_beta   90.00
_cell.angle_gamma   90.00
#
_symmetry.space_group_name_H-M   'P 1'
#
loop_
_entity.id
_entity.type
_entity.pdbx_description
1 polymer ?
#
loop_
_entity_poly.entity_id
_entity_poly.type
_entity_poly.pdbx_seq_one_letter_code
_entity_poly.pdbx_strand_id
1 'polypeptide(L)'
;MNCSERGGAPRILSLLALLLTAWPAALPVHGQSAGMTGSIHGFVRDPAGSAVPGAVITVWRPDTNYSRKTETDEEGRYTLAALPVGVYNLKVERAGFREARVEGVAVSIGAALERNVTLSLSGPSTSVEVNEREDAVEAAATTASVALGGERIEETPARSRNYLNFVTLAPGLASTPQAGAQRSMTVLRQPAADSGFSFYGLRGRNNSMEVDGLDNRDEATGGNRAAIGLEMVQEFRVASAITGAELGGAAGGLVNVVTRTGSNTMHGDVTFFAQNAIFNARRPENGPGPRPHFYRWQPGASWYGPLRRDRTFLAAAVEAERERSQEWSDVEEPFVDRINAVLQRLPALPLRSVRRGLYDTAERGETAFAKLNHQISGRDALSLRYAFSRGRAFGDMQPANHFLDESAGGSSATVDHSLAGHWFRVATPALVLETRGQFAEREQELWPNARGPMLEIPGVATFGQFWRLDGWRRERHWQMVEGLEWVRGRHRLSFGGMIRHVEFRSLWRERFNGLFLFPSIEEFEAGRPDVYSQAFGDPFVRLNTTQAGAWLQERWQIREGLLLEAGGRADWQGFSSTAVPSPPVQWSPRAGLSWRPVRGRALVLRAGFGLFVDRFPLLWIQQAVQKDGRQAYEIYAAGRDAEQAFSALLSGQRNRLLPAAPSLSYAASRSLLPAMARKWTAGLEYGLAADMRLTVQAAWVRAWRLPRTRNAALDLPPQYLMEADAQSRFRGVSVSLNRSFRQDFALLVNYDLGRTLDNGSDYDEFLMNPADARLDWSKSRLYQKHRLSASAMIELPSPPGRGLAGALLGDWNLAPSLVAGSGRPINFLLATDALRTGAYPVSARPAGMPRNPFFMQGAVQLDARLMKTVYVLERRAKLQFGAEGFNLLNHTNPAAVSEYGAGRNGRLASYGKMTESLAARQVQLFMQFEY
;
A
#
# COMPACT_ATOMS: atom_id res chain seq x y z
N MET A 1 -3.14 33.20 10.66
CA MET A 1 -2.14 33.28 11.74
C MET A 1 -0.82 32.73 11.21
N ASN A 2 0.26 33.50 11.33
CA ASN A 2 1.53 33.30 10.67
C ASN A 2 2.19 31.96 11.05
N CYS A 3 2.33 31.03 10.11
CA CYS A 3 3.27 29.93 10.19
C CYS A 3 4.67 30.46 9.85
N SER A 4 5.53 30.53 10.84
CA SER A 4 6.94 30.87 10.64
C SER A 4 7.61 29.80 9.78
N GLU A 5 8.15 30.22 8.65
CA GLU A 5 9.09 29.46 7.83
C GLU A 5 10.32 29.08 8.66
N ARG A 6 10.33 27.91 9.24
CA ARG A 6 11.55 27.34 9.79
C ARG A 6 12.24 26.54 8.68
N GLY A 7 13.23 27.18 8.05
CA GLY A 7 14.02 26.63 6.96
C GLY A 7 14.68 25.29 7.31
N GLY A 8 14.28 24.21 6.61
CA GLY A 8 14.88 22.88 6.74
C GLY A 8 16.16 22.67 5.91
N ALA A 9 16.48 23.56 4.99
CA ALA A 9 17.60 23.39 4.04
C ALA A 9 19.01 23.27 4.68
N PRO A 10 19.42 24.01 5.71
CA PRO A 10 20.78 23.87 6.24
C PRO A 10 21.00 22.57 7.04
N ARG A 11 19.95 21.90 7.53
CA ARG A 11 20.10 20.64 8.27
C ARG A 11 20.29 19.41 7.36
N ILE A 12 19.82 19.46 6.12
CA ILE A 12 19.98 18.38 5.13
C ILE A 12 21.43 18.30 4.64
N LEU A 13 22.09 19.44 4.43
CA LEU A 13 23.52 19.52 4.05
C LEU A 13 24.46 18.99 5.16
N SER A 14 24.12 19.26 6.42
CA SER A 14 24.87 18.73 7.58
C SER A 14 24.71 17.23 7.75
N LEU A 15 23.55 16.66 7.38
CA LEU A 15 23.28 15.22 7.40
C LEU A 15 23.93 14.49 6.24
N LEU A 16 24.03 15.10 5.06
CA LEU A 16 24.83 14.59 3.93
C LEU A 16 26.32 14.44 4.32
N ALA A 17 26.87 15.40 5.05
CA ALA A 17 28.24 15.33 5.57
C ALA A 17 28.41 14.22 6.62
N LEU A 18 27.40 13.99 7.50
CA LEU A 18 27.44 12.93 8.51
C LEU A 18 27.29 11.52 7.90
N LEU A 19 26.47 11.34 6.87
CA LEU A 19 26.36 10.06 6.16
C LEU A 19 27.64 9.72 5.38
N LEU A 20 28.33 10.73 4.84
CA LEU A 20 29.61 10.56 4.15
C LEU A 20 30.78 10.29 5.13
N THR A 21 30.71 10.74 6.38
CA THR A 21 31.76 10.55 7.39
C THR A 21 31.59 9.32 8.27
N ALA A 22 30.36 8.77 8.40
CA ALA A 22 30.07 7.54 9.16
C ALA A 22 30.35 6.24 8.37
N TRP A 23 30.74 6.35 7.10
CA TRP A 23 30.94 5.22 6.18
C TRP A 23 32.15 4.29 6.47
N PRO A 24 33.26 4.69 7.09
CA PRO A 24 34.45 3.82 7.18
C PRO A 24 34.50 2.85 8.37
N ALA A 25 33.57 2.89 9.32
CA ALA A 25 33.68 2.14 10.58
C ALA A 25 32.80 0.87 10.69
N ALA A 26 32.05 0.49 9.63
CA ALA A 26 31.26 -0.73 9.64
C ALA A 26 32.16 -1.96 9.37
N LEU A 27 32.27 -2.85 10.34
CA LEU A 27 32.85 -4.17 10.17
C LEU A 27 32.17 -4.87 8.99
N PRO A 28 32.91 -5.65 8.16
CA PRO A 28 32.31 -6.34 7.02
C PRO A 28 31.39 -7.48 7.48
N VAL A 29 30.14 -7.17 7.71
CA VAL A 29 29.04 -8.15 7.79
C VAL A 29 28.52 -8.32 6.37
N HIS A 30 28.55 -9.52 5.84
CA HIS A 30 28.30 -9.82 4.43
C HIS A 30 26.89 -10.36 4.21
N GLY A 31 26.11 -9.77 3.30
CA GLY A 31 24.77 -10.26 3.01
C GLY A 31 24.01 -9.56 1.88
N GLN A 32 22.95 -10.12 1.23
CA GLN A 32 22.32 -9.63 0.00
C GLN A 32 20.77 -9.56 -0.03
N SER A 33 20.21 -8.84 -1.06
CA SER A 33 18.82 -8.51 -1.27
C SER A 33 18.33 -8.75 -2.71
N ALA A 34 17.15 -9.42 -2.89
CA ALA A 34 16.39 -9.53 -4.14
C ALA A 34 15.37 -8.38 -4.33
N GLY A 35 15.46 -7.30 -3.55
CA GLY A 35 14.48 -6.21 -3.52
C GLY A 35 14.47 -5.30 -4.75
N MET A 36 15.55 -5.27 -5.57
CA MET A 36 15.71 -4.35 -6.70
C MET A 36 16.22 -5.00 -7.98
N THR A 37 16.56 -6.27 -7.97
CA THR A 37 17.29 -6.94 -9.03
C THR A 37 16.55 -8.19 -9.50
N GLY A 38 16.86 -8.63 -10.72
CA GLY A 38 16.52 -9.96 -11.22
C GLY A 38 17.75 -10.80 -11.48
N SER A 39 17.57 -11.94 -12.13
CA SER A 39 18.67 -12.85 -12.52
C SER A 39 18.38 -13.53 -13.84
N ILE A 40 19.44 -13.84 -14.57
CA ILE A 40 19.41 -14.69 -15.76
C ILE A 40 20.28 -15.93 -15.48
N HIS A 41 19.74 -17.10 -15.76
CA HIS A 41 20.46 -18.36 -15.66
C HIS A 41 20.06 -19.29 -16.80
N GLY A 42 20.82 -20.35 -17.06
CA GLY A 42 20.48 -21.29 -18.12
C GLY A 42 21.59 -22.27 -18.38
N PHE A 43 21.44 -23.00 -19.48
CA PHE A 43 22.40 -24.00 -19.96
C PHE A 43 22.89 -23.63 -21.36
N VAL A 44 24.17 -23.82 -21.61
CA VAL A 44 24.76 -23.76 -22.94
C VAL A 44 25.02 -25.18 -23.40
N ARG A 45 24.46 -25.55 -24.55
CA ARG A 45 24.52 -26.87 -25.13
C ARG A 45 25.02 -26.81 -26.57
N ASP A 46 25.57 -27.91 -27.06
CA ASP A 46 25.86 -28.14 -28.48
C ASP A 46 24.61 -28.64 -29.25
N PRO A 47 24.63 -28.77 -30.57
CA PRO A 47 23.50 -29.27 -31.36
C PRO A 47 23.09 -30.72 -31.02
N ALA A 48 23.98 -31.51 -30.43
CA ALA A 48 23.70 -32.86 -29.96
C ALA A 48 23.07 -32.90 -28.56
N GLY A 49 22.92 -31.71 -27.90
CA GLY A 49 22.41 -31.58 -26.55
C GLY A 49 23.45 -31.78 -25.45
N SER A 50 24.74 -31.93 -25.77
CA SER A 50 25.81 -32.06 -24.78
C SER A 50 26.14 -30.71 -24.15
N ALA A 51 26.59 -30.73 -22.88
CA ALA A 51 27.01 -29.52 -22.17
C ALA A 51 28.24 -28.87 -22.83
N VAL A 52 28.30 -27.55 -22.86
CA VAL A 52 29.45 -26.76 -23.32
C VAL A 52 30.08 -26.04 -22.14
N PRO A 53 31.08 -26.62 -21.45
CA PRO A 53 31.75 -26.00 -20.32
C PRO A 53 32.71 -24.88 -20.75
N GLY A 54 32.90 -23.87 -19.89
CA GLY A 54 33.78 -22.72 -20.11
C GLY A 54 33.33 -21.82 -21.26
N ALA A 55 32.06 -21.85 -21.67
CA ALA A 55 31.50 -20.85 -22.56
C ALA A 55 31.35 -19.50 -21.79
N VAL A 56 31.82 -18.42 -22.43
CA VAL A 56 31.74 -17.08 -21.86
C VAL A 56 30.40 -16.43 -22.21
N ILE A 57 29.62 -16.07 -21.21
CA ILE A 57 28.39 -15.37 -21.36
C ILE A 57 28.62 -13.90 -20.98
N THR A 58 28.35 -12.99 -21.92
CA THR A 58 28.37 -11.54 -21.69
C THR A 58 26.96 -11.02 -21.82
N VAL A 59 26.44 -10.34 -20.77
CA VAL A 59 25.21 -9.57 -20.82
C VAL A 59 25.54 -8.09 -20.81
N TRP A 60 24.77 -7.29 -21.55
CA TRP A 60 24.90 -5.81 -21.53
C TRP A 60 23.56 -5.15 -21.71
N ARG A 61 23.43 -3.96 -21.14
CA ARG A 61 22.29 -3.04 -21.36
C ARG A 61 22.68 -2.02 -22.44
N PRO A 62 21.94 -1.97 -23.55
CA PRO A 62 22.22 -0.99 -24.63
C PRO A 62 22.06 0.47 -24.19
N ASP A 63 21.15 0.72 -23.26
CA ASP A 63 20.78 2.06 -22.77
C ASP A 63 21.85 2.70 -21.86
N THR A 64 22.69 1.91 -21.17
CA THR A 64 23.66 2.40 -20.18
C THR A 64 25.07 1.87 -20.40
N ASN A 65 25.28 0.95 -21.35
CA ASN A 65 26.51 0.15 -21.55
C ASN A 65 26.98 -0.64 -20.32
N TYR A 66 26.07 -0.81 -19.32
CA TYR A 66 26.34 -1.72 -18.21
C TYR A 66 26.55 -3.14 -18.74
N SER A 67 27.64 -3.79 -18.37
CA SER A 67 27.92 -5.16 -18.81
C SER A 67 28.46 -6.05 -17.69
N ARG A 68 28.13 -7.35 -17.78
CA ARG A 68 28.65 -8.38 -16.88
C ARG A 68 29.01 -9.64 -17.67
N LYS A 69 29.98 -10.41 -17.14
CA LYS A 69 30.42 -11.67 -17.70
C LYS A 69 30.38 -12.79 -16.67
N THR A 70 30.07 -14.00 -17.14
CA THR A 70 30.19 -15.25 -16.39
C THR A 70 30.61 -16.34 -17.33
N GLU A 71 30.98 -17.52 -16.79
CA GLU A 71 31.34 -18.71 -17.58
C GLU A 71 30.46 -19.89 -17.19
N THR A 72 30.28 -20.84 -18.11
CA THR A 72 29.54 -22.07 -17.83
C THR A 72 30.42 -23.05 -17.02
N ASP A 73 29.77 -23.77 -16.09
CA ASP A 73 30.37 -24.87 -15.34
C ASP A 73 30.49 -26.14 -16.18
N GLU A 74 30.94 -27.27 -15.54
CA GLU A 74 31.14 -28.56 -16.19
C GLU A 74 29.86 -29.15 -16.81
N GLU A 75 28.68 -28.78 -16.26
CA GLU A 75 27.38 -29.19 -16.80
C GLU A 75 26.82 -28.17 -17.82
N GLY A 76 27.60 -27.19 -18.23
CA GLY A 76 27.19 -26.15 -19.16
C GLY A 76 26.26 -25.10 -18.58
N ARG A 77 26.13 -25.00 -17.23
CA ARG A 77 25.25 -24.03 -16.58
C ARG A 77 25.95 -22.69 -16.38
N TYR A 78 25.16 -21.61 -16.45
CA TYR A 78 25.58 -20.26 -16.08
C TYR A 78 24.54 -19.56 -15.24
N THR A 79 24.97 -18.61 -14.42
CA THR A 79 24.12 -17.76 -13.61
C THR A 79 24.68 -16.34 -13.56
N LEU A 80 23.83 -15.38 -13.88
CA LEU A 80 24.04 -13.94 -13.72
C LEU A 80 23.04 -13.44 -12.69
N ALA A 81 23.44 -13.45 -11.45
CA ALA A 81 22.61 -13.03 -10.32
C ALA A 81 22.64 -11.51 -10.14
N ALA A 82 21.63 -10.95 -9.49
CA ALA A 82 21.54 -9.55 -9.10
C ALA A 82 21.79 -8.57 -10.28
N LEU A 83 21.06 -8.75 -11.35
CA LEU A 83 21.04 -7.81 -12.48
C LEU A 83 20.05 -6.67 -12.19
N PRO A 84 20.42 -5.39 -12.32
CA PRO A 84 19.49 -4.28 -12.28
C PRO A 84 18.31 -4.48 -13.25
N VAL A 85 17.12 -3.97 -12.90
CA VAL A 85 15.94 -4.01 -13.77
C VAL A 85 16.22 -3.29 -15.10
N GLY A 86 15.85 -3.89 -16.22
CA GLY A 86 16.03 -3.33 -17.55
C GLY A 86 16.09 -4.39 -18.66
N VAL A 87 16.31 -3.95 -19.90
CA VAL A 87 16.41 -4.80 -21.08
C VAL A 87 17.88 -5.09 -21.36
N TYR A 88 18.21 -6.36 -21.51
CA TYR A 88 19.56 -6.87 -21.73
C TYR A 88 19.68 -7.60 -23.05
N ASN A 89 20.87 -7.54 -23.63
CA ASN A 89 21.28 -8.44 -24.68
C ASN A 89 22.33 -9.42 -24.13
N LEU A 90 22.29 -10.67 -24.60
CA LEU A 90 23.25 -11.73 -24.23
C LEU A 90 24.09 -12.10 -25.44
N LYS A 91 25.37 -12.34 -25.19
CA LYS A 91 26.32 -12.94 -26.13
C LYS A 91 26.97 -14.15 -25.48
N VAL A 92 27.02 -15.28 -26.20
CA VAL A 92 27.63 -16.52 -25.75
C VAL A 92 28.72 -16.91 -26.74
N GLU A 93 29.97 -17.10 -26.22
CA GLU A 93 31.18 -17.37 -26.99
C GLU A 93 31.89 -18.60 -26.45
N ARG A 94 32.36 -19.46 -27.35
CA ARG A 94 33.25 -20.62 -27.02
C ARG A 94 34.13 -20.93 -28.24
N ALA A 95 35.41 -21.20 -28.01
CA ALA A 95 36.32 -21.64 -29.09
C ALA A 95 35.79 -22.91 -29.75
N GLY A 96 35.74 -22.90 -31.10
CA GLY A 96 35.19 -24.01 -31.90
C GLY A 96 33.70 -23.90 -32.20
N PHE A 97 32.98 -22.94 -31.59
CA PHE A 97 31.57 -22.68 -31.87
C PHE A 97 31.35 -21.26 -32.45
N ARG A 98 30.22 -21.08 -33.12
CA ARG A 98 29.76 -19.75 -33.54
C ARG A 98 29.25 -18.95 -32.35
N GLU A 99 29.45 -17.66 -32.40
CA GLU A 99 28.85 -16.73 -31.46
C GLU A 99 27.30 -16.79 -31.56
N ALA A 100 26.65 -16.94 -30.42
CA ALA A 100 25.17 -16.83 -30.31
C ALA A 100 24.77 -15.52 -29.61
N ARG A 101 23.72 -14.86 -30.10
CA ARG A 101 23.17 -13.65 -29.53
C ARG A 101 21.69 -13.83 -29.21
N VAL A 102 21.26 -13.32 -28.06
CA VAL A 102 19.86 -13.21 -27.63
C VAL A 102 19.62 -11.75 -27.29
N GLU A 103 18.68 -11.12 -27.96
CA GLU A 103 18.39 -9.71 -27.79
C GLU A 103 17.06 -9.49 -27.03
N GLY A 104 16.90 -8.33 -26.36
CA GLY A 104 15.64 -7.90 -25.77
C GLY A 104 15.20 -8.64 -24.51
N VAL A 105 16.10 -9.24 -23.73
CA VAL A 105 15.76 -9.95 -22.50
C VAL A 105 15.37 -8.97 -21.40
N ALA A 106 14.09 -8.83 -21.13
CA ALA A 106 13.56 -7.95 -20.08
C ALA A 106 13.72 -8.57 -18.70
N VAL A 107 14.60 -8.01 -17.88
CA VAL A 107 14.85 -8.41 -16.48
C VAL A 107 14.00 -7.54 -15.58
N SER A 108 12.94 -8.13 -15.00
CA SER A 108 12.04 -7.49 -14.04
C SER A 108 12.49 -7.75 -12.59
N ILE A 109 11.95 -6.95 -11.66
CA ILE A 109 12.25 -7.06 -10.24
C ILE A 109 11.88 -8.45 -9.68
N GLY A 110 12.86 -9.11 -9.08
CA GLY A 110 12.72 -10.45 -8.51
C GLY A 110 12.50 -11.56 -9.54
N ALA A 111 12.61 -11.26 -10.85
CA ALA A 111 12.55 -12.25 -11.90
C ALA A 111 13.77 -13.20 -11.86
N ALA A 112 13.54 -14.47 -12.14
CA ALA A 112 14.57 -15.46 -12.33
C ALA A 112 14.37 -16.10 -13.72
N LEU A 113 14.99 -15.48 -14.73
CA LEU A 113 14.78 -15.84 -16.11
C LEU A 113 15.68 -17.02 -16.50
N GLU A 114 15.09 -18.08 -17.03
CA GLU A 114 15.83 -19.18 -17.64
C GLU A 114 16.04 -18.89 -19.13
N ARG A 115 17.31 -18.85 -19.57
CA ARG A 115 17.70 -18.67 -20.98
C ARG A 115 18.70 -19.76 -21.34
N ASN A 116 18.24 -20.75 -22.08
CA ASN A 116 19.08 -21.85 -22.59
C ASN A 116 19.56 -21.46 -23.99
N VAL A 117 20.85 -21.69 -24.28
CA VAL A 117 21.48 -21.34 -25.55
C VAL A 117 22.09 -22.56 -26.20
N THR A 118 21.74 -22.82 -27.46
CA THR A 118 22.38 -23.86 -28.26
C THR A 118 23.42 -23.25 -29.20
N LEU A 119 24.69 -23.61 -29.02
CA LEU A 119 25.81 -23.15 -29.86
C LEU A 119 25.95 -24.03 -31.09
N SER A 120 26.00 -23.46 -32.28
CA SER A 120 26.32 -24.18 -33.53
C SER A 120 27.82 -24.27 -33.74
N LEU A 121 28.31 -25.33 -34.36
CA LEU A 121 29.73 -25.48 -34.70
C LEU A 121 30.17 -24.38 -35.69
N SER A 122 31.45 -24.02 -35.63
CA SER A 122 32.04 -23.01 -36.51
C SER A 122 31.91 -23.40 -38.01
N GLY A 123 31.42 -22.43 -38.83
CA GLY A 123 31.21 -22.57 -40.28
C GLY A 123 31.24 -21.21 -40.99
N PRO A 124 31.02 -21.09 -42.28
CA PRO A 124 31.32 -19.89 -43.05
C PRO A 124 30.39 -18.66 -42.83
N SER A 125 29.41 -18.70 -41.96
CA SER A 125 28.59 -17.54 -41.58
C SER A 125 28.88 -17.00 -40.19
N THR A 126 28.78 -15.68 -40.00
CA THR A 126 29.45 -14.96 -38.88
C THR A 126 28.67 -14.90 -37.58
N SER A 127 27.38 -15.09 -37.56
CA SER A 127 26.55 -15.13 -36.31
C SER A 127 25.26 -15.88 -36.53
N VAL A 128 24.72 -16.46 -35.46
CA VAL A 128 23.35 -17.02 -35.44
C VAL A 128 22.52 -16.18 -34.46
N GLU A 129 21.53 -15.51 -34.96
CA GLU A 129 20.51 -14.88 -34.13
C GLU A 129 19.57 -15.98 -33.61
N VAL A 130 19.66 -16.23 -32.29
CA VAL A 130 18.78 -17.20 -31.65
C VAL A 130 17.51 -16.45 -31.23
N ASN A 131 16.51 -16.46 -32.13
CA ASN A 131 15.16 -16.06 -31.81
C ASN A 131 14.51 -17.17 -30.95
N GLU A 132 14.96 -17.34 -29.71
CA GLU A 132 14.26 -18.22 -28.79
C GLU A 132 12.93 -17.57 -28.37
N ARG A 133 11.85 -18.35 -28.49
CA ARG A 133 10.55 -18.00 -27.93
C ARG A 133 10.70 -17.76 -26.44
N GLU A 134 10.27 -16.61 -25.95
CA GLU A 134 10.14 -16.39 -24.51
C GLU A 134 9.37 -17.55 -23.91
N ASP A 135 9.98 -18.27 -22.94
CA ASP A 135 9.24 -19.26 -22.17
C ASP A 135 8.08 -18.55 -21.46
N ALA A 136 6.87 -18.88 -21.84
CA ALA A 136 5.65 -18.30 -21.26
C ALA A 136 5.54 -18.50 -19.73
N VAL A 137 6.45 -19.29 -19.11
CA VAL A 137 6.44 -19.66 -17.69
C VAL A 137 7.79 -19.44 -17.02
N GLU A 138 7.78 -18.92 -15.79
CA GLU A 138 8.97 -18.70 -14.97
C GLU A 138 9.31 -19.95 -14.13
N ALA A 139 10.02 -20.92 -14.68
CA ALA A 139 10.36 -22.16 -13.96
C ALA A 139 11.26 -21.95 -12.72
N ALA A 140 12.01 -20.87 -12.69
CA ALA A 140 12.97 -20.57 -11.62
C ALA A 140 12.43 -19.67 -10.50
N ALA A 141 11.14 -19.34 -10.50
CA ALA A 141 10.48 -18.64 -9.41
C ALA A 141 9.66 -19.62 -8.57
N THR A 142 9.86 -19.63 -7.26
CA THR A 142 9.05 -20.44 -6.31
C THR A 142 7.76 -19.74 -5.90
N THR A 143 7.62 -18.44 -6.19
CA THR A 143 6.49 -17.59 -5.82
C THR A 143 5.87 -16.97 -7.05
N ALA A 144 4.55 -17.01 -7.16
CA ALA A 144 3.83 -16.20 -8.14
C ALA A 144 3.77 -14.74 -7.65
N SER A 145 4.26 -13.82 -8.46
CA SER A 145 4.16 -12.37 -8.27
C SER A 145 3.72 -11.71 -9.57
N VAL A 146 3.11 -10.54 -9.47
CA VAL A 146 2.81 -9.70 -10.63
C VAL A 146 3.77 -8.53 -10.64
N ALA A 147 4.56 -8.42 -11.70
CA ALA A 147 5.33 -7.23 -12.01
C ALA A 147 4.59 -6.44 -13.10
N LEU A 148 4.42 -5.15 -12.90
CA LEU A 148 3.83 -4.24 -13.87
C LEU A 148 4.91 -3.24 -14.28
N GLY A 149 5.35 -3.34 -15.55
CA GLY A 149 6.38 -2.47 -16.11
C GLY A 149 5.84 -1.13 -16.60
N GLY A 150 6.76 -0.22 -16.93
CA GLY A 150 6.47 1.19 -17.25
C GLY A 150 5.41 1.38 -18.30
N GLU A 151 5.48 0.69 -19.43
CA GLU A 151 4.50 0.81 -20.53
C GLU A 151 3.05 0.53 -20.06
N ARG A 152 2.84 -0.56 -19.30
CA ARG A 152 1.51 -0.88 -18.75
C ARG A 152 1.05 0.14 -17.70
N ILE A 153 1.99 0.71 -16.95
CA ILE A 153 1.71 1.77 -15.96
C ILE A 153 1.28 3.06 -16.68
N GLU A 154 1.96 3.43 -17.76
CA GLU A 154 1.69 4.65 -18.52
C GLU A 154 0.36 4.59 -19.27
N GLU A 155 -0.04 3.44 -19.79
CA GLU A 155 -1.24 3.29 -20.60
C GLU A 155 -2.51 2.97 -19.80
N THR A 156 -2.39 2.34 -18.62
CA THR A 156 -3.56 2.01 -17.80
C THR A 156 -4.11 3.26 -17.09
N PRO A 157 -5.44 3.48 -17.08
CA PRO A 157 -6.04 4.63 -16.40
C PRO A 157 -5.72 4.62 -14.91
N ALA A 158 -5.21 5.73 -14.37
CA ALA A 158 -4.82 5.88 -12.98
C ALA A 158 -5.50 7.09 -12.36
N ARG A 159 -6.55 6.86 -11.58
CA ARG A 159 -7.22 7.93 -10.86
C ARG A 159 -6.23 8.66 -9.94
N SER A 160 -6.20 9.99 -10.04
CA SER A 160 -5.26 10.85 -9.27
C SER A 160 -3.79 10.46 -9.45
N ARG A 161 -3.44 9.79 -10.56
CA ARG A 161 -2.07 9.35 -10.88
C ARG A 161 -1.37 8.57 -9.76
N ASN A 162 -2.16 7.86 -8.95
CA ASN A 162 -1.64 7.08 -7.84
C ASN A 162 -1.34 5.64 -8.28
N TYR A 163 -0.07 5.24 -8.28
CA TYR A 163 0.37 3.89 -8.65
C TYR A 163 -0.26 2.78 -7.80
N LEU A 164 -0.71 3.09 -6.58
CA LEU A 164 -1.38 2.10 -5.71
C LEU A 164 -2.72 1.61 -6.31
N ASN A 165 -3.32 2.35 -7.24
CA ASN A 165 -4.51 1.87 -7.95
C ASN A 165 -4.23 0.60 -8.74
N PHE A 166 -3.02 0.41 -9.26
CA PHE A 166 -2.62 -0.78 -10.00
C PHE A 166 -2.44 -2.01 -9.12
N VAL A 167 -2.19 -1.81 -7.81
CA VAL A 167 -2.13 -2.93 -6.84
C VAL A 167 -3.42 -3.73 -6.87
N THR A 168 -4.55 -3.06 -7.12
CA THR A 168 -5.87 -3.72 -7.21
C THR A 168 -6.00 -4.69 -8.37
N LEU A 169 -5.08 -4.68 -9.34
CA LEU A 169 -5.05 -5.62 -10.46
C LEU A 169 -4.31 -6.93 -10.13
N ALA A 170 -3.70 -7.06 -8.95
CA ALA A 170 -3.01 -8.28 -8.56
C ALA A 170 -3.95 -9.35 -7.97
N PRO A 171 -3.64 -10.65 -8.17
CA PRO A 171 -4.43 -11.75 -7.62
C PRO A 171 -4.24 -11.91 -6.10
N GLY A 172 -5.23 -12.52 -5.43
CA GLY A 172 -5.20 -12.79 -3.99
C GLY A 172 -5.41 -11.56 -3.12
N LEU A 173 -5.96 -10.50 -3.68
CA LEU A 173 -6.11 -9.19 -3.07
C LEU A 173 -7.58 -8.80 -2.93
N ALA A 174 -7.92 -8.07 -1.86
CA ALA A 174 -9.20 -7.40 -1.70
C ALA A 174 -8.98 -5.97 -1.18
N SER A 175 -9.88 -5.04 -1.51
CA SER A 175 -9.84 -3.70 -0.94
C SER A 175 -10.20 -3.74 0.55
N THR A 176 -9.57 -2.91 1.39
CA THR A 176 -10.02 -2.72 2.78
C THR A 176 -11.20 -1.74 2.85
N PRO A 177 -11.91 -1.65 3.98
CA PRO A 177 -12.88 -0.58 4.20
C PRO A 177 -12.31 0.83 4.06
N GLN A 178 -10.98 0.97 4.22
CA GLN A 178 -10.27 2.24 4.12
C GLN A 178 -9.68 2.52 2.71
N ALA A 179 -10.02 1.71 1.70
CA ALA A 179 -9.52 1.90 0.33
C ALA A 179 -9.90 3.27 -0.28
N GLY A 180 -11.02 3.86 0.16
CA GLY A 180 -11.42 5.22 -0.23
C GLY A 180 -10.70 6.35 0.50
N ALA A 181 -9.94 6.04 1.55
CA ALA A 181 -9.27 7.04 2.38
C ALA A 181 -8.08 7.73 1.67
N GLN A 182 -7.49 7.09 0.67
CA GLN A 182 -6.43 7.67 -0.15
C GLN A 182 -7.03 8.19 -1.46
N ARG A 183 -7.43 9.46 -1.50
CA ARG A 183 -8.11 10.08 -2.62
C ARG A 183 -7.16 10.62 -3.69
N SER A 184 -6.08 11.22 -3.25
CA SER A 184 -4.99 11.68 -4.10
C SER A 184 -3.69 10.95 -3.81
N MET A 185 -2.65 11.24 -4.59
CA MET A 185 -1.34 10.64 -4.39
C MET A 185 -0.73 11.02 -3.02
N THR A 186 -0.95 12.24 -2.56
CA THR A 186 -0.29 12.83 -1.38
C THR A 186 -1.23 13.05 -0.19
N VAL A 187 -2.55 12.94 -0.39
CA VAL A 187 -3.56 13.30 0.61
C VAL A 187 -4.31 12.10 1.13
N LEU A 188 -4.42 12.01 2.47
CA LEU A 188 -5.22 11.01 3.19
C LEU A 188 -6.44 11.67 3.78
N ARG A 189 -7.62 11.09 3.58
CA ARG A 189 -8.92 11.55 4.15
C ARG A 189 -9.17 11.07 5.58
N GLN A 190 -8.44 10.09 6.05
CA GLN A 190 -8.59 9.51 7.39
C GLN A 190 -7.30 9.60 8.19
N PRO A 191 -7.38 9.95 9.49
CA PRO A 191 -6.21 10.16 10.35
C PRO A 191 -5.30 8.94 10.49
N ALA A 192 -5.86 7.74 10.38
CA ALA A 192 -5.16 6.48 10.63
C ALA A 192 -5.42 5.46 9.52
N ALA A 193 -5.39 5.91 8.25
CA ALA A 193 -5.59 5.05 7.09
C ALA A 193 -4.54 3.93 7.03
N ASP A 194 -5.00 2.73 6.66
CA ASP A 194 -4.13 1.60 6.32
C ASP A 194 -3.65 1.69 4.85
N SER A 195 -3.11 0.61 4.29
CA SER A 195 -2.64 0.57 2.89
C SER A 195 -3.77 0.60 1.85
N GLY A 196 -5.02 0.47 2.23
CA GLY A 196 -6.19 0.41 1.34
C GLY A 196 -6.46 -0.98 0.74
N PHE A 197 -5.61 -1.96 0.96
CA PHE A 197 -5.75 -3.32 0.41
C PHE A 197 -5.31 -4.41 1.38
N SER A 198 -5.93 -5.59 1.24
CA SER A 198 -5.72 -6.79 2.03
C SER A 198 -5.20 -7.91 1.16
N PHE A 199 -4.11 -8.55 1.55
CA PHE A 199 -3.63 -9.79 0.95
C PHE A 199 -4.12 -10.99 1.75
N TYR A 200 -4.82 -11.89 1.08
CA TYR A 200 -5.34 -13.12 1.70
C TYR A 200 -6.11 -12.88 3.01
N GLY A 201 -6.90 -11.80 3.04
CA GLY A 201 -7.74 -11.48 4.19
C GLY A 201 -6.99 -11.02 5.45
N LEU A 202 -5.72 -10.63 5.33
CA LEU A 202 -4.98 -9.97 6.39
C LEU A 202 -5.25 -8.45 6.37
N ARG A 203 -5.13 -7.80 7.52
CA ARG A 203 -5.37 -6.36 7.67
C ARG A 203 -4.48 -5.55 6.72
N GLY A 204 -4.97 -4.45 6.19
CA GLY A 204 -4.18 -3.55 5.34
C GLY A 204 -2.90 -3.04 6.01
N ARG A 205 -2.89 -2.99 7.34
CA ARG A 205 -1.71 -2.60 8.16
C ARG A 205 -0.61 -3.65 8.19
N ASN A 206 -0.90 -4.90 7.81
CA ASN A 206 0.06 -6.00 7.81
C ASN A 206 0.91 -6.10 6.53
N ASN A 207 0.77 -5.15 5.59
CA ASN A 207 1.48 -5.15 4.32
C ASN A 207 2.85 -4.45 4.42
N SER A 208 3.80 -4.88 3.58
CA SER A 208 5.06 -4.17 3.33
C SER A 208 4.90 -3.23 2.14
N MET A 209 5.34 -2.00 2.31
CA MET A 209 5.43 -0.97 1.27
C MET A 209 6.89 -0.58 1.15
N GLU A 210 7.46 -0.72 -0.05
CA GLU A 210 8.87 -0.43 -0.28
C GLU A 210 9.07 0.44 -1.52
N VAL A 211 10.13 1.24 -1.51
CA VAL A 211 10.63 1.98 -2.67
C VAL A 211 12.13 1.70 -2.81
N ASP A 212 12.52 1.14 -3.95
CA ASP A 212 13.87 0.65 -4.21
C ASP A 212 14.37 -0.30 -3.11
N GLY A 213 13.49 -1.22 -2.64
CA GLY A 213 13.80 -2.22 -1.61
C GLY A 213 14.07 -1.64 -0.21
N LEU A 214 13.68 -0.41 0.06
CA LEU A 214 13.73 0.24 1.36
C LEU A 214 12.31 0.57 1.84
N ASP A 215 12.10 0.50 3.16
CA ASP A 215 10.79 0.66 3.78
C ASP A 215 10.17 2.03 3.50
N ASN A 216 8.93 2.03 2.99
CA ASN A 216 8.12 3.21 2.75
C ASN A 216 6.77 3.14 3.50
N ARG A 217 6.74 2.43 4.60
CA ARG A 217 5.56 2.27 5.45
C ARG A 217 5.52 3.38 6.50
N ASP A 218 4.37 3.96 6.70
CA ASP A 218 4.02 4.81 7.84
C ASP A 218 4.01 3.94 9.09
N GLU A 219 4.92 4.17 10.04
CA GLU A 219 5.08 3.30 11.20
C GLU A 219 3.93 3.44 12.20
N ALA A 220 3.30 4.59 12.25
CA ALA A 220 2.16 4.82 13.11
C ALA A 220 0.94 4.00 12.67
N THR A 221 0.65 3.95 11.36
CA THR A 221 -0.61 3.40 10.83
C THR A 221 -0.48 2.09 10.08
N GLY A 222 0.69 1.78 9.55
CA GLY A 222 0.92 0.66 8.63
C GLY A 222 0.51 0.95 7.18
N GLY A 223 0.15 2.19 6.85
CA GLY A 223 -0.14 2.64 5.49
C GLY A 223 1.10 3.00 4.67
N ASN A 224 0.90 3.63 3.51
CA ASN A 224 1.98 4.17 2.69
C ASN A 224 2.52 5.47 3.31
N ARG A 225 3.85 5.65 3.38
CA ARG A 225 4.49 6.82 3.96
C ARG A 225 4.62 7.96 2.94
N ALA A 226 5.50 7.82 1.97
CA ALA A 226 5.76 8.84 0.96
C ALA A 226 5.09 8.52 -0.36
N ALA A 227 4.56 9.53 -1.02
CA ALA A 227 4.09 9.43 -2.39
C ALA A 227 5.28 9.51 -3.36
N ILE A 228 5.25 8.68 -4.40
CA ILE A 228 6.18 8.73 -5.53
C ILE A 228 5.36 9.05 -6.78
N GLY A 229 5.73 10.11 -7.50
CA GLY A 229 5.09 10.50 -8.74
C GLY A 229 5.14 9.38 -9.78
N LEU A 230 4.06 9.19 -10.54
CA LEU A 230 3.93 8.09 -11.49
C LEU A 230 5.02 8.11 -12.57
N GLU A 231 5.48 9.31 -12.94
CA GLU A 231 6.59 9.51 -13.91
C GLU A 231 7.90 8.87 -13.45
N MET A 232 8.08 8.70 -12.14
CA MET A 232 9.31 8.10 -11.59
C MET A 232 9.21 6.61 -11.33
N VAL A 233 8.06 6.00 -11.58
CA VAL A 233 7.88 4.55 -11.43
C VAL A 233 8.35 3.86 -12.71
N GLN A 234 9.41 3.07 -12.62
CA GLN A 234 9.88 2.21 -13.71
C GLN A 234 9.10 0.90 -13.74
N GLU A 235 8.93 0.29 -12.58
CA GLU A 235 8.25 -0.98 -12.40
C GLU A 235 7.77 -1.09 -10.96
N PHE A 236 6.68 -1.77 -10.72
CA PHE A 236 6.34 -2.20 -9.37
C PHE A 236 5.97 -3.67 -9.33
N ARG A 237 6.32 -4.29 -8.22
CA ARG A 237 6.05 -5.69 -7.93
C ARG A 237 5.02 -5.81 -6.81
N VAL A 238 4.00 -6.62 -7.07
CA VAL A 238 3.02 -7.02 -6.07
C VAL A 238 3.20 -8.52 -5.81
N ALA A 239 3.53 -8.88 -4.56
CA ALA A 239 3.68 -10.26 -4.14
C ALA A 239 2.78 -10.58 -2.96
N SER A 240 1.79 -11.43 -3.17
CA SER A 240 0.85 -11.88 -2.14
C SER A 240 1.39 -13.10 -1.36
N ALA A 241 2.13 -13.98 -2.05
CA ALA A 241 2.83 -15.10 -1.44
C ALA A 241 4.34 -14.83 -1.49
N ILE A 242 4.95 -14.64 -0.34
CA ILE A 242 6.37 -14.30 -0.23
C ILE A 242 7.10 -15.52 0.31
N THR A 243 8.11 -16.01 -0.42
CA THR A 243 9.03 -17.06 0.07
C THR A 243 10.38 -16.51 0.49
N GLY A 244 10.84 -15.40 -0.10
CA GLY A 244 12.14 -14.81 0.20
C GLY A 244 12.33 -14.45 1.68
N ALA A 245 13.38 -15.00 2.33
CA ALA A 245 13.66 -14.77 3.75
C ALA A 245 14.15 -13.35 4.05
N GLU A 246 14.65 -12.62 3.06
CA GLU A 246 15.09 -11.23 3.20
C GLU A 246 13.94 -10.28 3.53
N LEU A 247 12.71 -10.59 3.08
CA LEU A 247 11.52 -9.78 3.29
C LEU A 247 10.93 -10.06 4.68
N GLY A 248 10.89 -9.04 5.53
CA GLY A 248 10.44 -9.15 6.91
C GLY A 248 9.59 -7.98 7.37
N GLY A 249 9.12 -8.05 8.63
CA GLY A 249 8.33 -7.00 9.26
C GLY A 249 6.94 -6.80 8.66
N ALA A 250 6.39 -7.79 7.95
CA ALA A 250 5.05 -7.79 7.41
C ALA A 250 4.47 -9.21 7.32
N ALA A 251 3.27 -9.41 7.82
CA ALA A 251 2.55 -10.68 7.74
C ALA A 251 1.69 -10.78 6.46
N GLY A 252 1.36 -9.65 5.83
CA GLY A 252 0.56 -9.53 4.61
C GLY A 252 1.35 -9.76 3.32
N GLY A 253 1.11 -8.94 2.32
CA GLY A 253 1.84 -8.92 1.05
C GLY A 253 2.91 -7.84 0.98
N LEU A 254 3.58 -7.78 -0.15
CA LEU A 254 4.58 -6.79 -0.49
C LEU A 254 4.13 -5.98 -1.71
N VAL A 255 4.30 -4.67 -1.64
CA VAL A 255 4.31 -3.77 -2.79
C VAL A 255 5.67 -3.07 -2.82
N ASN A 256 6.48 -3.34 -3.83
CA ASN A 256 7.78 -2.70 -4.00
C ASN A 256 7.83 -1.95 -5.33
N VAL A 257 8.17 -0.67 -5.28
CA VAL A 257 8.34 0.22 -6.42
C VAL A 257 9.81 0.35 -6.75
N VAL A 258 10.20 0.09 -8.00
CA VAL A 258 11.50 0.44 -8.54
C VAL A 258 11.38 1.77 -9.28
N THR A 259 12.20 2.72 -8.91
CA THR A 259 12.18 4.06 -9.50
C THR A 259 13.07 4.13 -10.74
N ARG A 260 12.67 4.97 -11.72
CA ARG A 260 13.41 5.18 -12.98
C ARG A 260 14.84 5.61 -12.76
N THR A 261 15.68 5.25 -13.71
CA THR A 261 17.09 5.65 -13.80
C THR A 261 17.33 6.39 -15.12
N GLY A 262 18.32 7.26 -15.16
CA GLY A 262 18.77 7.85 -16.43
C GLY A 262 19.44 6.84 -17.36
N SER A 263 19.60 7.19 -18.62
CA SER A 263 20.22 6.40 -19.69
C SER A 263 21.23 7.23 -20.49
N ASN A 264 21.88 6.65 -21.51
CA ASN A 264 22.78 7.38 -22.43
C ASN A 264 22.02 8.29 -23.42
N THR A 265 20.73 8.10 -23.57
CA THR A 265 19.85 8.97 -24.33
C THR A 265 19.10 9.89 -23.37
N MET A 266 18.93 11.15 -23.76
CA MET A 266 18.11 12.10 -23.01
C MET A 266 16.66 11.85 -23.34
N HIS A 267 15.83 11.78 -22.30
CA HIS A 267 14.39 11.70 -22.39
C HIS A 267 13.77 12.64 -21.38
N GLY A 268 12.57 13.11 -21.65
CA GLY A 268 11.81 13.92 -20.72
C GLY A 268 10.36 13.99 -21.13
N ASP A 269 9.50 14.17 -20.16
CA ASP A 269 8.08 14.35 -20.38
C ASP A 269 7.60 15.63 -19.73
N VAL A 270 6.60 16.25 -20.35
CA VAL A 270 5.76 17.26 -19.73
C VAL A 270 4.33 16.79 -19.83
N THR A 271 3.68 16.65 -18.66
CA THR A 271 2.33 16.13 -18.57
C THR A 271 1.38 17.16 -17.98
N PHE A 272 0.13 17.13 -18.44
CA PHE A 272 -0.94 17.94 -17.88
C PHE A 272 -2.24 17.16 -17.87
N PHE A 273 -2.84 17.00 -16.68
CA PHE A 273 -4.14 16.37 -16.51
C PHE A 273 -5.13 17.38 -15.97
N ALA A 274 -6.35 17.38 -16.52
CA ALA A 274 -7.41 18.29 -16.13
C ALA A 274 -8.76 17.58 -15.99
N GLN A 275 -9.49 17.91 -14.95
CA GLN A 275 -10.82 17.38 -14.67
C GLN A 275 -11.76 18.50 -14.25
N ASN A 276 -13.02 18.43 -14.70
CA ASN A 276 -14.05 19.41 -14.37
C ASN A 276 -15.39 18.73 -14.07
N ALA A 277 -16.19 19.35 -13.22
CA ALA A 277 -17.52 18.87 -12.81
C ALA A 277 -18.48 18.62 -13.99
N ILE A 278 -18.34 19.33 -15.10
CA ILE A 278 -19.23 19.18 -16.28
C ILE A 278 -19.19 17.76 -16.86
N PHE A 279 -18.06 17.07 -16.71
CA PHE A 279 -17.86 15.70 -17.18
C PHE A 279 -18.14 14.64 -16.11
N ASN A 280 -18.41 15.05 -14.87
CA ASN A 280 -18.63 14.16 -13.74
C ASN A 280 -20.13 13.88 -13.52
N ALA A 281 -20.47 12.66 -13.16
CA ALA A 281 -21.80 12.32 -12.65
C ALA A 281 -21.93 12.74 -11.17
N ARG A 282 -23.17 12.89 -10.69
CA ARG A 282 -23.43 13.09 -9.26
C ARG A 282 -23.22 11.82 -8.46
N ARG A 283 -22.78 11.96 -7.24
CA ARG A 283 -22.82 10.86 -6.26
C ARG A 283 -24.27 10.69 -5.76
N PRO A 284 -24.70 9.46 -5.48
CA PRO A 284 -26.07 9.19 -5.00
C PRO A 284 -26.42 9.91 -3.70
N GLU A 285 -25.46 10.05 -2.79
CA GLU A 285 -25.62 10.72 -1.50
C GLU A 285 -25.85 12.24 -1.60
N ASN A 286 -25.49 12.85 -2.71
CA ASN A 286 -25.61 14.31 -2.90
C ASN A 286 -27.06 14.80 -3.12
N GLY A 287 -28.07 13.91 -3.07
CA GLY A 287 -29.47 14.28 -3.17
C GLY A 287 -29.86 15.10 -4.41
N PRO A 288 -31.11 15.54 -4.49
CA PRO A 288 -31.56 16.48 -5.51
C PRO A 288 -31.14 17.91 -5.10
N GLY A 289 -30.27 18.54 -5.82
CA GLY A 289 -29.72 19.86 -5.52
C GLY A 289 -28.80 20.36 -6.60
N PRO A 290 -28.08 21.47 -6.42
CA PRO A 290 -27.07 21.91 -7.36
C PRO A 290 -25.98 20.86 -7.55
N ARG A 291 -25.35 20.83 -8.74
CA ARG A 291 -24.21 19.95 -8.99
C ARG A 291 -23.01 20.44 -8.17
N PRO A 292 -22.31 19.57 -7.43
CA PRO A 292 -21.09 19.98 -6.72
C PRO A 292 -20.06 20.57 -7.69
N HIS A 293 -19.43 21.65 -7.29
CA HIS A 293 -18.26 22.15 -8.00
C HIS A 293 -17.11 21.17 -7.85
N PHE A 294 -16.41 20.93 -8.95
CA PHE A 294 -15.20 20.12 -8.96
C PHE A 294 -14.29 20.58 -10.08
N TYR A 295 -13.06 20.90 -9.77
CA TYR A 295 -12.00 20.98 -10.76
C TYR A 295 -10.69 20.51 -10.15
N ARG A 296 -9.91 19.78 -10.95
CA ARG A 296 -8.58 19.31 -10.62
C ARG A 296 -7.67 19.50 -11.81
N TRP A 297 -6.43 19.87 -11.56
CA TRP A 297 -5.37 19.92 -12.52
C TRP A 297 -4.07 19.42 -11.90
N GLN A 298 -3.29 18.69 -12.70
CA GLN A 298 -2.05 18.04 -12.32
C GLN A 298 -1.01 18.22 -13.43
N PRO A 299 -0.16 19.28 -13.36
CA PRO A 299 1.04 19.41 -14.18
C PRO A 299 2.15 18.53 -13.61
N GLY A 300 2.91 17.92 -14.51
CA GLY A 300 4.11 17.17 -14.21
C GLY A 300 5.20 17.42 -15.22
N ALA A 301 6.45 17.24 -14.81
CA ALA A 301 7.59 17.23 -15.70
C ALA A 301 8.63 16.23 -15.20
N SER A 302 9.23 15.49 -16.11
CA SER A 302 10.34 14.59 -15.82
C SER A 302 11.49 14.80 -16.81
N TRP A 303 12.69 14.46 -16.35
CA TRP A 303 13.89 14.45 -17.16
C TRP A 303 14.81 13.31 -16.72
N TYR A 304 15.33 12.53 -17.66
CA TYR A 304 16.31 11.50 -17.38
C TYR A 304 17.31 11.38 -18.53
N GLY A 305 18.60 11.30 -18.19
CA GLY A 305 19.67 11.26 -19.17
C GLY A 305 21.06 11.18 -18.56
N PRO A 306 22.10 11.27 -19.39
CA PRO A 306 23.47 11.18 -18.93
C PRO A 306 23.98 12.55 -18.46
N LEU A 307 24.56 12.61 -17.24
CA LEU A 307 25.50 13.68 -16.88
C LEU A 307 26.88 13.38 -17.46
N ARG A 308 27.23 12.10 -17.53
CA ARG A 308 28.40 11.57 -18.21
C ARG A 308 28.03 10.24 -18.86
N ARG A 309 28.11 10.14 -20.16
CA ARG A 309 27.78 8.91 -20.90
C ARG A 309 28.50 7.70 -20.33
N ASP A 310 27.82 6.55 -20.30
CA ASP A 310 28.31 5.25 -19.84
C ASP A 310 28.68 5.21 -18.35
N ARG A 311 28.51 6.32 -17.61
CA ARG A 311 29.04 6.39 -16.23
C ARG A 311 28.13 7.05 -15.21
N THR A 312 27.53 8.18 -15.53
CA THR A 312 26.74 8.95 -14.55
C THR A 312 25.43 9.39 -15.17
N PHE A 313 24.35 8.98 -14.54
CA PHE A 313 22.99 9.22 -15.03
C PHE A 313 22.16 9.91 -13.95
N LEU A 314 21.28 10.81 -14.38
CA LEU A 314 20.33 11.48 -13.51
C LEU A 314 18.92 11.24 -14.03
N ALA A 315 17.99 10.97 -13.10
CA ALA A 315 16.55 11.03 -13.33
C ALA A 315 15.95 12.01 -12.32
N ALA A 316 15.11 12.92 -12.78
CA ALA A 316 14.45 13.92 -11.95
C ALA A 316 13.00 14.13 -12.40
N ALA A 317 12.09 14.37 -11.46
CA ALA A 317 10.72 14.72 -11.77
C ALA A 317 10.11 15.61 -10.70
N VAL A 318 9.13 16.40 -11.13
CA VAL A 318 8.26 17.20 -10.27
C VAL A 318 6.81 17.02 -10.73
N GLU A 319 5.90 16.97 -9.79
CA GLU A 319 4.46 16.92 -10.06
C GLU A 319 3.72 17.74 -9.00
N ALA A 320 2.68 18.45 -9.42
CA ALA A 320 1.81 19.19 -8.53
C ALA A 320 0.35 18.81 -8.78
N GLU A 321 -0.45 18.82 -7.73
CA GLU A 321 -1.90 18.60 -7.78
C GLU A 321 -2.61 19.76 -7.11
N ARG A 322 -3.68 20.22 -7.73
CA ARG A 322 -4.58 21.22 -7.16
C ARG A 322 -6.01 20.80 -7.46
N GLU A 323 -6.77 20.56 -6.39
CA GLU A 323 -8.20 20.24 -6.46
C GLU A 323 -9.00 21.25 -5.63
N ARG A 324 -10.12 21.66 -6.18
CA ARG A 324 -11.22 22.29 -5.42
C ARG A 324 -12.48 21.49 -5.70
N SER A 325 -13.16 21.13 -4.64
CA SER A 325 -14.34 20.29 -4.68
C SER A 325 -15.34 20.72 -3.63
N GLN A 326 -16.50 20.12 -3.68
CA GLN A 326 -17.51 20.23 -2.62
C GLN A 326 -17.85 18.82 -2.14
N GLU A 327 -17.99 18.69 -0.83
CA GLU A 327 -18.48 17.49 -0.18
C GLU A 327 -19.87 17.75 0.41
N TRP A 328 -20.50 16.68 0.86
CA TRP A 328 -21.90 16.72 1.30
C TRP A 328 -22.00 16.49 2.81
N SER A 329 -22.60 17.46 3.52
CA SER A 329 -23.05 17.28 4.90
C SER A 329 -24.36 16.49 4.86
N ASP A 330 -24.35 15.28 5.39
CA ASP A 330 -25.41 14.28 5.20
C ASP A 330 -26.25 14.02 6.45
N VAL A 331 -26.28 14.98 7.40
CA VAL A 331 -27.19 14.93 8.55
C VAL A 331 -28.58 14.56 8.06
N GLU A 332 -29.18 13.54 8.67
CA GLU A 332 -30.49 13.02 8.26
C GLU A 332 -31.60 14.09 8.35
N GLU A 333 -32.30 14.32 7.22
CA GLU A 333 -33.59 15.01 7.21
C GLU A 333 -34.66 14.11 7.85
N PRO A 334 -35.57 14.56 8.70
CA PRO A 334 -35.90 15.92 9.07
C PRO A 334 -35.25 16.40 10.38
N PHE A 335 -34.09 15.88 10.80
CA PHE A 335 -33.50 16.12 12.11
C PHE A 335 -32.72 17.44 12.20
N VAL A 336 -32.37 18.07 11.07
CA VAL A 336 -31.57 19.31 11.04
C VAL A 336 -32.21 20.41 11.89
N ASP A 337 -33.51 20.69 11.71
CA ASP A 337 -34.20 21.72 12.46
C ASP A 337 -34.32 21.37 13.95
N ARG A 338 -34.58 20.11 14.29
CA ARG A 338 -34.63 19.61 15.66
C ARG A 338 -33.30 19.81 16.39
N ILE A 339 -32.19 19.43 15.74
CA ILE A 339 -30.83 19.61 16.28
C ILE A 339 -30.55 21.10 16.47
N ASN A 340 -30.86 21.94 15.47
CA ASN A 340 -30.60 23.37 15.52
C ASN A 340 -31.40 24.05 16.62
N ALA A 341 -32.65 23.67 16.84
CA ALA A 341 -33.46 24.18 17.93
C ALA A 341 -32.86 23.92 19.31
N VAL A 342 -32.21 22.76 19.49
CA VAL A 342 -31.45 22.43 20.71
C VAL A 342 -30.19 23.27 20.80
N LEU A 343 -29.37 23.33 19.74
CA LEU A 343 -28.10 24.07 19.74
C LEU A 343 -28.26 25.56 20.05
N GLN A 344 -29.32 26.17 19.59
CA GLN A 344 -29.67 27.58 19.91
C GLN A 344 -29.91 27.81 21.41
N ARG A 345 -30.41 26.82 22.14
CA ARG A 345 -30.64 26.86 23.59
C ARG A 345 -29.38 26.57 24.41
N LEU A 346 -28.29 26.17 23.76
CA LEU A 346 -27.05 25.70 24.38
C LEU A 346 -25.86 26.61 24.08
N PRO A 347 -25.85 27.87 24.61
CA PRO A 347 -24.82 28.88 24.30
C PRO A 347 -23.42 28.47 24.77
N ALA A 348 -23.30 27.50 25.66
CA ALA A 348 -22.01 26.96 26.12
C ALA A 348 -21.31 26.09 25.07
N LEU A 349 -22.04 25.56 24.08
CA LEU A 349 -21.46 24.88 22.96
C LEU A 349 -20.94 25.89 21.93
N PRO A 350 -19.73 25.70 21.39
CA PRO A 350 -19.18 26.59 20.36
C PRO A 350 -19.89 26.43 19.01
N LEU A 351 -20.46 25.27 18.73
CA LEU A 351 -21.23 24.97 17.52
C LEU A 351 -22.64 25.57 17.64
N ARG A 352 -23.09 26.32 16.63
CA ARG A 352 -24.39 27.05 16.64
C ARG A 352 -25.46 26.41 15.77
N SER A 353 -25.04 25.68 14.75
CA SER A 353 -25.95 25.00 13.83
C SER A 353 -25.29 23.87 13.11
N VAL A 354 -26.05 22.88 12.74
CA VAL A 354 -25.73 21.86 11.76
C VAL A 354 -26.46 22.15 10.46
N ARG A 355 -25.95 21.64 9.36
CA ARG A 355 -26.58 21.81 8.05
C ARG A 355 -26.56 20.56 7.23
N ARG A 356 -27.48 20.44 6.30
CA ARG A 356 -27.40 19.46 5.21
C ARG A 356 -27.06 20.19 3.92
N GLY A 357 -26.23 19.62 3.07
CA GLY A 357 -25.90 20.20 1.78
C GLY A 357 -24.40 20.31 1.51
N LEU A 358 -24.07 21.02 0.44
CA LEU A 358 -22.69 21.14 -0.05
C LEU A 358 -21.88 22.13 0.80
N TYR A 359 -20.60 21.76 1.04
CA TYR A 359 -19.59 22.65 1.61
C TYR A 359 -18.27 22.51 0.85
N ASP A 360 -17.46 23.56 0.86
CA ASP A 360 -16.24 23.64 0.07
C ASP A 360 -15.09 22.86 0.68
N THR A 361 -14.36 22.12 -0.17
CA THR A 361 -13.14 21.41 0.17
C THR A 361 -12.04 21.70 -0.85
N ALA A 362 -10.78 21.51 -0.46
CA ALA A 362 -9.67 21.67 -1.37
C ALA A 362 -8.53 20.71 -1.02
N GLU A 363 -7.83 20.24 -2.06
CA GLU A 363 -6.60 19.44 -1.91
C GLU A 363 -5.45 20.08 -2.69
N ARG A 364 -4.24 19.96 -2.14
CA ARG A 364 -2.98 20.36 -2.77
C ARG A 364 -1.93 19.29 -2.53
N GLY A 365 -1.32 18.83 -3.62
CA GLY A 365 -0.25 17.85 -3.59
C GLY A 365 0.98 18.38 -4.34
N GLU A 366 2.16 18.02 -3.87
CA GLU A 366 3.44 18.35 -4.50
C GLU A 366 4.40 17.19 -4.30
N THR A 367 5.09 16.76 -5.36
CA THR A 367 6.16 15.79 -5.29
C THR A 367 7.38 16.28 -6.05
N ALA A 368 8.55 15.97 -5.54
CA ALA A 368 9.81 16.17 -6.24
C ALA A 368 10.70 14.94 -6.03
N PHE A 369 11.42 14.57 -7.04
CA PHE A 369 12.25 13.38 -7.06
C PHE A 369 13.54 13.62 -7.82
N ALA A 370 14.65 13.07 -7.32
CA ALA A 370 15.93 13.03 -8.02
C ALA A 370 16.67 11.74 -7.69
N LYS A 371 17.20 11.04 -8.70
CA LYS A 371 18.02 9.84 -8.55
C LYS A 371 19.25 9.91 -9.42
N LEU A 372 20.41 9.86 -8.77
CA LEU A 372 21.72 9.82 -9.42
C LEU A 372 22.26 8.38 -9.39
N ASN A 373 22.60 7.86 -10.55
CA ASN A 373 23.27 6.57 -10.70
C ASN A 373 24.69 6.81 -11.21
N HIS A 374 25.69 6.24 -10.54
CA HIS A 374 27.10 6.38 -10.91
C HIS A 374 27.81 5.02 -10.94
N GLN A 375 28.34 4.67 -12.11
CA GLN A 375 29.21 3.52 -12.27
C GLN A 375 30.63 3.91 -11.84
N ILE A 376 31.03 3.50 -10.64
CA ILE A 376 32.36 3.82 -10.08
C ILE A 376 33.43 3.04 -10.86
N SER A 377 33.18 1.74 -11.06
CA SER A 377 34.05 0.81 -11.78
C SER A 377 33.21 -0.24 -12.52
N GLY A 378 33.81 -1.14 -13.28
CA GLY A 378 33.11 -2.30 -13.86
C GLY A 378 32.49 -3.24 -12.82
N ARG A 379 32.82 -3.08 -11.54
CA ARG A 379 32.35 -3.93 -10.43
C ARG A 379 31.51 -3.18 -9.39
N ASP A 380 31.57 -1.85 -9.36
CA ASP A 380 30.95 -1.03 -8.32
C ASP A 380 30.01 0.01 -8.94
N ALA A 381 28.79 0.06 -8.45
CA ALA A 381 27.80 1.07 -8.80
C ALA A 381 27.18 1.69 -7.54
N LEU A 382 26.93 2.99 -7.59
CA LEU A 382 26.31 3.78 -6.53
C LEU A 382 25.04 4.44 -7.07
N SER A 383 23.97 4.39 -6.29
CA SER A 383 22.75 5.14 -6.54
C SER A 383 22.42 6.00 -5.32
N LEU A 384 22.09 7.27 -5.55
CA LEU A 384 21.58 8.18 -4.53
C LEU A 384 20.20 8.68 -4.97
N ARG A 385 19.23 8.63 -4.07
CA ARG A 385 17.86 9.06 -4.33
C ARG A 385 17.38 10.03 -3.28
N TYR A 386 16.78 11.12 -3.71
CA TYR A 386 15.99 12.01 -2.86
C TYR A 386 14.55 12.04 -3.34
N ALA A 387 13.60 11.89 -2.43
CA ALA A 387 12.18 12.03 -2.69
C ALA A 387 11.55 12.97 -1.67
N PHE A 388 10.72 13.86 -2.16
CA PHE A 388 9.93 14.82 -1.40
C PHE A 388 8.46 14.65 -1.77
N SER A 389 7.58 14.66 -0.77
CA SER A 389 6.14 14.78 -1.00
C SER A 389 5.50 15.67 0.04
N ARG A 390 4.51 16.46 -0.40
CA ARG A 390 3.71 17.32 0.46
C ARG A 390 2.25 17.22 0.04
N GLY A 391 1.37 16.99 1.01
CA GLY A 391 -0.08 16.96 0.82
C GLY A 391 -0.78 17.89 1.80
N ARG A 392 -1.85 18.57 1.37
CA ARG A 392 -2.74 19.34 2.22
C ARG A 392 -4.18 19.09 1.78
N ALA A 393 -5.04 18.77 2.74
CA ALA A 393 -6.48 18.71 2.58
C ALA A 393 -7.13 19.77 3.46
N PHE A 394 -8.08 20.51 2.92
CA PHE A 394 -8.85 21.53 3.63
C PHE A 394 -10.31 21.09 3.65
N GLY A 395 -10.87 20.90 4.86
CA GLY A 395 -12.26 20.49 5.07
C GLY A 395 -12.58 19.05 4.63
N ASP A 396 -11.62 18.29 4.10
CA ASP A 396 -11.85 16.98 3.47
C ASP A 396 -11.49 15.77 4.35
N MET A 397 -11.02 15.99 5.58
CA MET A 397 -10.80 14.90 6.55
C MET A 397 -12.15 14.50 7.15
N GLN A 398 -12.63 13.28 6.79
CA GLN A 398 -13.93 12.80 7.20
C GLN A 398 -13.85 11.42 7.85
N PRO A 399 -14.49 11.18 9.00
CA PRO A 399 -14.72 9.85 9.52
C PRO A 399 -15.72 9.09 8.65
N ALA A 400 -15.44 7.81 8.37
CA ALA A 400 -16.36 6.94 7.64
C ALA A 400 -17.47 6.40 8.55
N ASN A 401 -18.58 5.93 7.95
CA ASN A 401 -19.73 5.26 8.60
C ASN A 401 -20.62 6.14 9.47
N HIS A 402 -20.54 7.47 9.35
CA HIS A 402 -21.35 8.43 10.11
C HIS A 402 -22.15 9.33 9.19
N PHE A 403 -23.29 9.83 9.66
CA PHE A 403 -23.97 10.97 9.05
C PHE A 403 -23.33 12.25 9.58
N LEU A 404 -22.55 12.92 8.75
CA LEU A 404 -21.65 13.97 9.18
C LEU A 404 -22.18 15.38 8.85
N ASP A 405 -22.12 16.25 9.85
CA ASP A 405 -22.05 17.68 9.59
C ASP A 405 -20.62 18.12 9.26
N GLU A 406 -20.43 19.16 8.47
CA GLU A 406 -19.13 19.77 8.14
C GLU A 406 -18.26 20.02 9.38
N SER A 407 -18.87 20.33 10.51
CA SER A 407 -18.16 20.58 11.77
C SER A 407 -17.39 19.35 12.30
N ALA A 408 -17.84 18.14 12.00
CA ALA A 408 -17.16 16.90 12.36
C ALA A 408 -16.00 16.55 11.41
N GLY A 409 -15.86 17.28 10.32
CA GLY A 409 -14.71 17.17 9.41
C GLY A 409 -13.49 17.92 9.93
N GLY A 410 -12.42 17.90 9.13
CA GLY A 410 -11.17 18.58 9.45
C GLY A 410 -10.27 18.73 8.25
N SER A 411 -9.08 19.21 8.53
CA SER A 411 -8.03 19.46 7.55
C SER A 411 -6.74 18.75 7.95
N SER A 412 -5.86 18.51 6.97
CA SER A 412 -4.56 17.87 7.22
C SER A 412 -3.44 18.51 6.42
N ALA A 413 -2.23 18.42 6.95
CA ALA A 413 -0.99 18.64 6.22
C ALA A 413 -0.05 17.48 6.47
N THR A 414 0.61 17.01 5.42
CA THR A 414 1.64 15.98 5.50
C THR A 414 2.85 16.43 4.69
N VAL A 415 4.04 16.27 5.24
CA VAL A 415 5.31 16.51 4.55
C VAL A 415 6.21 15.29 4.77
N ASP A 416 6.83 14.80 3.71
CA ASP A 416 7.78 13.69 3.76
C ASP A 416 9.04 14.00 2.97
N HIS A 417 10.19 13.67 3.56
CA HIS A 417 11.50 13.72 2.95
C HIS A 417 12.15 12.36 3.07
N SER A 418 12.75 11.86 2.00
CA SER A 418 13.48 10.59 2.01
C SER A 418 14.77 10.71 1.21
N LEU A 419 15.89 10.42 1.85
CA LEU A 419 17.21 10.30 1.23
C LEU A 419 17.65 8.84 1.34
N ALA A 420 17.97 8.19 0.21
CA ALA A 420 18.40 6.81 0.16
C ALA A 420 19.68 6.65 -0.66
N GLY A 421 20.55 5.77 -0.21
CA GLY A 421 21.76 5.37 -0.90
C GLY A 421 21.78 3.86 -1.13
N HIS A 422 22.26 3.45 -2.27
CA HIS A 422 22.43 2.05 -2.64
C HIS A 422 23.78 1.85 -3.30
N TRP A 423 24.62 1.03 -2.69
CA TRP A 423 25.91 0.61 -3.23
C TRP A 423 25.84 -0.87 -3.60
N PHE A 424 26.21 -1.15 -4.82
CA PHE A 424 26.22 -2.48 -5.41
C PHE A 424 27.63 -2.84 -5.83
N ARG A 425 28.13 -4.02 -5.43
CA ARG A 425 29.47 -4.51 -5.74
C ARG A 425 29.50 -5.96 -6.20
N VAL A 426 30.06 -6.20 -7.36
CA VAL A 426 30.41 -7.55 -7.85
C VAL A 426 31.83 -7.87 -7.40
N ALA A 427 31.97 -8.48 -6.21
CA ALA A 427 33.29 -8.81 -5.66
C ALA A 427 34.01 -9.87 -6.51
N THR A 428 33.28 -10.92 -6.92
CA THR A 428 33.67 -11.93 -7.90
C THR A 428 32.49 -12.29 -8.80
N PRO A 429 32.69 -13.01 -9.92
CA PRO A 429 31.55 -13.51 -10.71
C PRO A 429 30.50 -14.30 -9.88
N ALA A 430 30.96 -14.96 -8.81
CA ALA A 430 30.16 -15.78 -7.91
C ALA A 430 29.63 -15.01 -6.67
N LEU A 431 30.12 -13.82 -6.39
CA LEU A 431 29.88 -13.11 -5.13
C LEU A 431 29.48 -11.64 -5.38
N VAL A 432 28.27 -11.29 -4.95
CA VAL A 432 27.72 -9.94 -5.07
C VAL A 432 27.38 -9.39 -3.67
N LEU A 433 27.68 -8.12 -3.44
CA LEU A 433 27.34 -7.37 -2.23
C LEU A 433 26.39 -6.23 -2.57
N GLU A 434 25.47 -5.95 -1.67
CA GLU A 434 24.51 -4.86 -1.79
C GLU A 434 24.28 -4.20 -0.44
N THR A 435 24.64 -2.92 -0.34
CA THR A 435 24.41 -2.10 0.86
C THR A 435 23.37 -1.05 0.54
N ARG A 436 22.33 -0.94 1.35
CA ARG A 436 21.29 0.08 1.21
C ARG A 436 21.11 0.82 2.52
N GLY A 437 20.98 2.14 2.42
CA GLY A 437 20.73 3.00 3.57
C GLY A 437 19.65 4.03 3.27
N GLN A 438 18.87 4.39 4.28
CA GLN A 438 17.83 5.41 4.16
C GLN A 438 17.76 6.26 5.42
N PHE A 439 17.60 7.55 5.21
CA PHE A 439 17.03 8.49 6.18
C PHE A 439 15.73 9.04 5.63
N ALA A 440 14.68 9.06 6.46
CA ALA A 440 13.43 9.70 6.09
C ALA A 440 12.80 10.42 7.28
N GLU A 441 12.12 11.54 7.00
CA GLU A 441 11.35 12.30 7.98
C GLU A 441 9.96 12.57 7.44
N ARG A 442 8.95 12.24 8.25
CA ARG A 442 7.55 12.52 7.98
C ARG A 442 6.97 13.37 9.09
N GLU A 443 6.28 14.44 8.70
CA GLU A 443 5.42 15.23 9.60
C GLU A 443 3.98 15.17 9.12
N GLN A 444 3.07 15.00 10.05
CA GLN A 444 1.63 15.07 9.79
C GLN A 444 0.98 15.95 10.86
N GLU A 445 0.14 16.87 10.42
CA GLU A 445 -0.67 17.73 11.27
C GLU A 445 -2.14 17.58 10.88
N LEU A 446 -3.01 17.55 11.88
CA LEU A 446 -4.45 17.48 11.72
C LEU A 446 -5.09 18.59 12.56
N TRP A 447 -6.10 19.26 12.01
CA TRP A 447 -6.91 20.23 12.74
C TRP A 447 -8.37 20.12 12.36
N PRO A 448 -9.30 20.26 13.35
CA PRO A 448 -10.73 20.12 13.13
C PRO A 448 -11.33 21.37 12.48
N ASN A 449 -12.47 21.21 11.81
CA ASN A 449 -13.25 22.33 11.28
C ASN A 449 -13.96 23.11 12.39
N ALA A 450 -14.33 22.45 13.49
CA ALA A 450 -14.94 23.07 14.66
C ALA A 450 -14.20 22.70 15.95
N ARG A 451 -14.41 23.45 17.00
CA ARG A 451 -13.89 23.16 18.35
C ARG A 451 -15.02 22.79 19.29
N GLY A 452 -14.70 22.09 20.36
CA GLY A 452 -15.63 21.67 21.41
C GLY A 452 -15.83 20.14 21.40
N PRO A 453 -16.81 19.63 22.14
CA PRO A 453 -17.06 18.21 22.19
C PRO A 453 -17.65 17.71 20.87
N MET A 454 -17.39 16.46 20.55
CA MET A 454 -18.14 15.72 19.55
C MET A 454 -19.50 15.33 20.13
N LEU A 455 -20.55 15.52 19.35
CA LEU A 455 -21.89 15.07 19.65
C LEU A 455 -22.31 14.08 18.58
N GLU A 456 -22.70 12.88 19.00
CA GLU A 456 -23.15 11.83 18.09
C GLU A 456 -24.52 11.31 18.49
N ILE A 457 -25.40 11.26 17.49
CA ILE A 457 -26.71 10.58 17.55
C ILE A 457 -26.63 9.47 16.50
N PRO A 458 -26.33 8.21 16.90
CA PRO A 458 -26.04 7.12 15.96
C PRO A 458 -27.16 6.92 14.93
N GLY A 459 -26.79 6.90 13.65
CA GLY A 459 -27.71 6.77 12.54
C GLY A 459 -28.52 8.02 12.21
N VAL A 460 -28.23 9.17 12.83
CA VAL A 460 -28.90 10.46 12.62
C VAL A 460 -27.91 11.56 12.28
N ALA A 461 -26.94 11.83 13.16
CA ALA A 461 -25.98 12.90 12.98
C ALA A 461 -24.72 12.73 13.84
N THR A 462 -23.58 13.16 13.30
CA THR A 462 -22.33 13.40 14.03
C THR A 462 -21.86 14.82 13.74
N PHE A 463 -21.64 15.63 14.77
CA PHE A 463 -21.30 17.05 14.67
C PHE A 463 -20.41 17.51 15.82
N GLY A 464 -19.80 18.70 15.68
CA GLY A 464 -18.77 19.19 16.60
C GLY A 464 -17.40 18.62 16.23
N GLN A 465 -16.40 18.77 17.08
CA GLN A 465 -15.05 18.30 16.81
C GLN A 465 -14.95 16.78 16.87
N PHE A 466 -14.67 16.13 15.75
CA PHE A 466 -14.45 14.68 15.75
C PHE A 466 -13.28 14.31 16.67
N TRP A 467 -13.46 13.33 17.52
CA TRP A 467 -12.59 12.99 18.64
C TRP A 467 -11.16 12.55 18.26
N ARG A 468 -10.91 12.19 16.99
CA ARG A 468 -9.58 11.84 16.43
C ARG A 468 -8.90 12.99 15.68
N LEU A 469 -9.53 14.13 15.54
CA LEU A 469 -8.97 15.31 14.84
C LEU A 469 -8.49 16.33 15.88
N ASP A 470 -7.26 16.61 15.91
CA ASP A 470 -6.45 17.62 16.59
C ASP A 470 -5.13 17.02 17.06
N GLY A 471 -4.07 17.38 16.37
CA GLY A 471 -2.73 16.96 16.77
C GLY A 471 -1.73 16.95 15.63
N TRP A 472 -0.53 16.59 15.99
CA TRP A 472 0.55 16.38 15.03
C TRP A 472 1.39 15.19 15.43
N ARG A 473 2.12 14.63 14.45
CA ARG A 473 3.14 13.61 14.67
C ARG A 473 4.31 13.82 13.75
N ARG A 474 5.48 13.40 14.23
CA ARG A 474 6.71 13.35 13.47
C ARG A 474 7.35 11.99 13.62
N GLU A 475 7.76 11.41 12.50
CA GLU A 475 8.51 10.16 12.42
C GLU A 475 9.84 10.41 11.72
N ARG A 476 10.95 9.95 12.31
CA ARG A 476 12.27 9.93 11.69
C ARG A 476 12.73 8.50 11.59
N HIS A 477 13.08 8.07 10.40
CA HIS A 477 13.46 6.71 10.08
C HIS A 477 14.92 6.67 9.67
N TRP A 478 15.70 5.79 10.29
CA TRP A 478 17.03 5.38 9.84
C TRP A 478 16.94 3.89 9.54
N GLN A 479 17.39 3.50 8.38
CA GLN A 479 17.41 2.10 7.97
C GLN A 479 18.72 1.80 7.29
N MET A 480 19.30 0.64 7.61
CA MET A 480 20.42 0.04 6.91
C MET A 480 20.09 -1.42 6.62
N VAL A 481 20.38 -1.84 5.42
CA VAL A 481 20.21 -3.22 4.95
C VAL A 481 21.49 -3.62 4.27
N GLU A 482 22.05 -4.74 4.69
CA GLU A 482 23.22 -5.35 4.09
C GLU A 482 22.87 -6.72 3.56
N GLY A 483 23.21 -6.99 2.29
CA GLY A 483 22.81 -8.20 1.62
C GLY A 483 23.95 -8.83 0.78
N LEU A 484 24.16 -10.18 0.82
CA LEU A 484 25.18 -10.94 0.11
C LEU A 484 24.60 -12.12 -0.65
N GLU A 485 24.98 -12.30 -1.91
CA GLU A 485 24.64 -13.46 -2.72
C GLU A 485 25.89 -14.21 -3.17
N TRP A 486 25.92 -15.50 -2.88
CA TRP A 486 26.97 -16.40 -3.27
C TRP A 486 26.41 -17.54 -4.12
N VAL A 487 26.89 -17.65 -5.33
CA VAL A 487 26.54 -18.69 -6.30
C VAL A 487 27.66 -19.71 -6.39
N ARG A 488 27.37 -20.99 -6.14
CA ARG A 488 28.32 -22.07 -6.29
C ARG A 488 27.66 -23.31 -6.89
N GLY A 489 27.93 -23.58 -8.14
CA GLY A 489 27.30 -24.69 -8.88
C GLY A 489 25.78 -24.63 -8.83
N ARG A 490 25.16 -25.64 -8.19
CA ARG A 490 23.68 -25.75 -8.05
C ARG A 490 23.08 -24.94 -6.89
N HIS A 491 23.92 -24.31 -6.09
CA HIS A 491 23.54 -23.62 -4.86
C HIS A 491 23.67 -22.11 -5.02
N ARG A 492 22.67 -21.41 -4.59
CA ARG A 492 22.65 -19.93 -4.49
C ARG A 492 22.23 -19.56 -3.07
N LEU A 493 23.20 -19.15 -2.28
CA LEU A 493 23.00 -18.72 -0.91
C LEU A 493 22.81 -17.20 -0.85
N SER A 494 21.77 -16.76 -0.14
CA SER A 494 21.51 -15.37 0.20
C SER A 494 21.45 -15.24 1.72
N PHE A 495 22.19 -14.31 2.29
CA PHE A 495 22.15 -14.02 3.71
C PHE A 495 22.38 -12.53 3.97
N GLY A 496 21.93 -12.03 5.12
CA GLY A 496 22.06 -10.63 5.41
C GLY A 496 21.39 -10.18 6.69
N GLY A 497 21.43 -8.86 6.87
CA GLY A 497 20.88 -8.20 8.04
C GLY A 497 20.23 -6.86 7.73
N MET A 498 19.35 -6.45 8.62
CA MET A 498 18.68 -5.17 8.58
C MET A 498 18.60 -4.60 9.98
N ILE A 499 18.88 -3.31 10.10
CA ILE A 499 18.56 -2.53 11.30
C ILE A 499 17.74 -1.31 10.88
N ARG A 500 16.70 -1.00 11.65
CA ARG A 500 15.88 0.18 11.45
C ARG A 500 15.54 0.80 12.80
N HIS A 501 15.76 2.09 12.91
CA HIS A 501 15.40 2.89 14.08
C HIS A 501 14.39 3.96 13.69
N VAL A 502 13.32 4.09 14.47
CA VAL A 502 12.30 5.12 14.25
C VAL A 502 12.12 5.94 15.52
N GLU A 503 12.36 7.23 15.41
CA GLU A 503 11.94 8.20 16.43
C GLU A 503 10.51 8.63 16.12
N PHE A 504 9.63 8.44 17.08
CA PHE A 504 8.24 8.84 16.99
C PHE A 504 7.93 9.89 18.06
N ARG A 505 7.42 11.03 17.61
CA ARG A 505 6.91 12.10 18.49
C ARG A 505 5.50 12.45 18.06
N SER A 506 4.60 12.51 19.01
CA SER A 506 3.19 12.75 18.73
C SER A 506 2.58 13.62 19.83
N LEU A 507 1.77 14.58 19.42
CA LEU A 507 0.87 15.32 20.27
C LEU A 507 -0.53 15.09 19.72
N TRP A 508 -1.18 14.03 20.17
CA TRP A 508 -2.47 13.58 19.66
C TRP A 508 -3.54 13.72 20.72
N ARG A 509 -4.46 14.67 20.52
CA ARG A 509 -5.49 15.01 21.49
C ARG A 509 -6.77 14.22 21.31
N GLU A 510 -6.65 12.92 21.16
CA GLU A 510 -7.79 12.01 21.03
C GLU A 510 -8.70 12.09 22.26
N ARG A 511 -9.95 12.57 22.06
CA ARG A 511 -11.00 12.80 23.08
C ARG A 511 -10.72 13.91 24.11
N PHE A 512 -9.69 14.72 23.97
CA PHE A 512 -9.43 15.80 24.91
C PHE A 512 -10.51 16.89 24.93
N ASN A 513 -11.29 17.01 23.85
CA ASN A 513 -12.41 17.96 23.78
C ASN A 513 -13.76 17.37 24.24
N GLY A 514 -13.77 16.07 24.55
CA GLY A 514 -14.98 15.37 25.00
C GLY A 514 -15.80 14.78 23.86
N LEU A 515 -16.57 13.77 24.20
CA LEU A 515 -17.48 13.03 23.33
C LEU A 515 -18.77 12.76 24.11
N PHE A 516 -19.92 13.09 23.54
CA PHE A 516 -21.23 12.69 24.04
C PHE A 516 -21.97 11.86 23.00
N LEU A 517 -22.51 10.73 23.43
CA LEU A 517 -23.30 9.82 22.59
C LEU A 517 -24.75 9.83 23.10
N PHE A 518 -25.67 10.16 22.22
CA PHE A 518 -27.10 10.22 22.51
C PHE A 518 -27.81 9.05 21.81
N PRO A 519 -28.57 8.21 22.52
CA PRO A 519 -29.16 7.01 21.91
C PRO A 519 -30.27 7.30 20.88
N SER A 520 -30.81 8.51 20.89
CA SER A 520 -31.80 9.00 19.91
C SER A 520 -31.86 10.53 19.88
N ILE A 521 -32.57 11.09 18.91
CA ILE A 521 -32.81 12.54 18.81
C ILE A 521 -33.66 13.05 19.99
N GLU A 522 -34.63 12.28 20.50
CA GLU A 522 -35.46 12.63 21.66
C GLU A 522 -34.61 12.75 22.94
N GLU A 523 -33.61 11.85 23.10
CA GLU A 523 -32.69 11.90 24.23
C GLU A 523 -31.74 13.10 24.10
N PHE A 524 -31.36 13.49 22.88
CA PHE A 524 -30.58 14.70 22.65
C PHE A 524 -31.40 15.97 22.99
N GLU A 525 -32.68 16.05 22.58
CA GLU A 525 -33.58 17.15 22.92
C GLU A 525 -33.81 17.29 24.43
N ALA A 526 -33.81 16.15 25.15
CA ALA A 526 -33.96 16.09 26.58
C ALA A 526 -32.61 16.30 27.35
N GLY A 527 -31.48 16.41 26.66
CA GLY A 527 -30.17 16.59 27.26
C GLY A 527 -29.65 15.34 28.01
N ARG A 528 -30.05 14.15 27.59
CA ARG A 528 -29.74 12.87 28.26
C ARG A 528 -28.80 11.99 27.39
N PRO A 529 -27.49 12.26 27.39
CA PRO A 529 -26.52 11.35 26.74
C PRO A 529 -26.44 10.00 27.46
N ASP A 530 -26.19 8.92 26.70
CA ASP A 530 -25.97 7.58 27.24
C ASP A 530 -24.51 7.42 27.69
N VAL A 531 -23.59 8.08 27.01
CA VAL A 531 -22.14 8.01 27.28
C VAL A 531 -21.51 9.39 27.15
N TYR A 532 -20.63 9.67 28.08
CA TYR A 532 -19.65 10.75 28.01
C TYR A 532 -18.25 10.20 28.19
N SER A 533 -17.29 10.69 27.38
CA SER A 533 -15.87 10.39 27.52
C SER A 533 -15.03 11.61 27.22
N GLN A 534 -14.02 11.89 28.08
CA GLN A 534 -13.04 12.96 27.88
C GLN A 534 -11.69 12.58 28.43
N ALA A 535 -10.62 12.87 27.67
CA ALA A 535 -9.24 12.70 28.12
C ALA A 535 -8.70 13.97 28.78
N PHE A 536 -7.80 13.77 29.76
CA PHE A 536 -7.13 14.82 30.52
C PHE A 536 -5.64 14.48 30.69
N GLY A 537 -4.81 15.48 31.04
CA GLY A 537 -3.39 15.30 31.27
C GLY A 537 -2.54 15.75 30.07
N ASP A 538 -1.33 15.22 29.91
CA ASP A 538 -0.41 15.56 28.85
C ASP A 538 -0.58 14.64 27.62
N PRO A 539 -1.02 15.16 26.46
CA PRO A 539 -1.18 14.37 25.24
C PRO A 539 0.12 14.06 24.50
N PHE A 540 1.26 14.60 24.94
CA PHE A 540 2.53 14.45 24.24
C PHE A 540 3.13 13.06 24.48
N VAL A 541 3.57 12.38 23.41
CA VAL A 541 4.24 11.09 23.46
C VAL A 541 5.58 11.17 22.73
N ARG A 542 6.60 10.61 23.36
CA ARG A 542 7.88 10.28 22.74
C ARG A 542 8.11 8.79 22.85
N LEU A 543 8.19 8.13 21.70
CA LEU A 543 8.34 6.68 21.62
C LEU A 543 9.32 6.34 20.49
N ASN A 544 10.40 5.66 20.80
CA ASN A 544 11.33 5.17 19.79
C ASN A 544 11.15 3.66 19.66
N THR A 545 11.29 3.14 18.44
CA THR A 545 11.33 1.71 18.19
C THR A 545 12.57 1.36 17.37
N THR A 546 13.21 0.27 17.73
CA THR A 546 14.32 -0.30 16.97
C THR A 546 13.93 -1.69 16.51
N GLN A 547 14.17 -1.97 15.24
CA GLN A 547 13.92 -3.26 14.62
C GLN A 547 15.24 -3.79 14.08
N ALA A 548 15.48 -5.08 14.30
CA ALA A 548 16.61 -5.80 13.74
C ALA A 548 16.12 -7.10 13.11
N GLY A 549 16.70 -7.47 11.99
CA GLY A 549 16.39 -8.70 11.30
C GLY A 549 17.62 -9.31 10.66
N ALA A 550 17.74 -10.63 10.69
CA ALA A 550 18.78 -11.37 9.99
C ALA A 550 18.16 -12.54 9.25
N TRP A 551 18.70 -12.87 8.09
CA TRP A 551 18.18 -13.96 7.28
C TRP A 551 19.28 -14.81 6.65
N LEU A 552 18.93 -16.06 6.35
CA LEU A 552 19.69 -16.99 5.54
C LEU A 552 18.71 -17.75 4.65
N GLN A 553 19.04 -17.86 3.39
CA GLN A 553 18.23 -18.54 2.39
C GLN A 553 19.10 -19.24 1.37
N GLU A 554 18.69 -20.45 1.00
CA GLU A 554 19.28 -21.22 -0.07
C GLU A 554 18.27 -21.43 -1.19
N ARG A 555 18.73 -21.28 -2.44
CA ARG A 555 18.07 -21.75 -3.66
C ARG A 555 18.92 -22.87 -4.25
N TRP A 556 18.38 -24.09 -4.21
CA TRP A 556 19.05 -25.29 -4.69
C TRP A 556 18.39 -25.79 -5.96
N GLN A 557 19.13 -25.66 -7.08
CA GLN A 557 18.72 -26.24 -8.36
C GLN A 557 19.06 -27.74 -8.33
N ILE A 558 18.14 -28.57 -7.81
CA ILE A 558 18.36 -30.02 -7.62
C ILE A 558 18.65 -30.67 -8.97
N ARG A 559 17.87 -30.33 -9.98
CA ARG A 559 18.05 -30.72 -11.39
C ARG A 559 17.37 -29.71 -12.30
N GLU A 560 17.59 -29.81 -13.62
CA GLU A 560 16.85 -28.96 -14.58
C GLU A 560 15.35 -29.09 -14.35
N GLY A 561 14.67 -27.94 -14.24
CA GLY A 561 13.24 -27.88 -13.96
C GLY A 561 12.81 -28.25 -12.54
N LEU A 562 13.71 -28.46 -11.57
CA LEU A 562 13.36 -28.67 -10.16
C LEU A 562 14.20 -27.78 -9.24
N LEU A 563 13.59 -26.77 -8.68
CA LEU A 563 14.16 -25.80 -7.75
C LEU A 563 13.54 -25.96 -6.37
N LEU A 564 14.37 -26.08 -5.35
CA LEU A 564 13.98 -25.98 -3.94
C LEU A 564 14.55 -24.69 -3.37
N GLU A 565 13.74 -23.96 -2.65
CA GLU A 565 14.14 -22.79 -1.89
C GLU A 565 13.81 -23.04 -0.41
N ALA A 566 14.78 -22.83 0.47
CA ALA A 566 14.60 -22.97 1.92
C ALA A 566 15.38 -21.87 2.65
N GLY A 567 14.80 -21.33 3.71
CA GLY A 567 15.45 -20.28 4.45
C GLY A 567 14.75 -19.97 5.76
N GLY A 568 15.32 -19.04 6.48
CA GLY A 568 14.77 -18.55 7.73
C GLY A 568 15.18 -17.11 7.99
N ARG A 569 14.38 -16.45 8.81
CA ARG A 569 14.62 -15.11 9.27
C ARG A 569 14.38 -15.00 10.76
N ALA A 570 15.21 -14.23 11.44
CA ALA A 570 15.05 -13.82 12.82
C ALA A 570 14.69 -12.34 12.86
N ASP A 571 13.59 -11.95 13.50
CA ASP A 571 13.14 -10.57 13.63
C ASP A 571 12.98 -10.19 15.10
N TRP A 572 13.35 -8.96 15.43
CA TRP A 572 13.18 -8.37 16.74
C TRP A 572 12.70 -6.93 16.62
N GLN A 573 11.81 -6.51 17.52
CA GLN A 573 11.34 -5.13 17.67
C GLN A 573 11.38 -4.73 19.15
N GLY A 574 12.12 -3.66 19.47
CA GLY A 574 12.20 -3.09 20.82
C GLY A 574 11.61 -1.68 20.89
N PHE A 575 11.19 -1.28 22.08
CA PHE A 575 10.60 0.02 22.38
C PHE A 575 11.38 0.76 23.46
N SER A 576 11.45 2.09 23.39
CA SER A 576 12.11 2.93 24.41
C SER A 576 11.27 3.11 25.68
N SER A 577 9.98 2.79 25.65
CA SER A 577 9.07 2.92 26.79
C SER A 577 8.98 1.63 27.59
N THR A 578 9.06 1.74 28.92
CA THR A 578 8.85 0.60 29.85
C THR A 578 7.38 0.20 29.98
N ALA A 579 6.44 1.04 29.53
CA ALA A 579 5.01 0.72 29.49
C ALA A 579 4.67 -0.38 28.47
N VAL A 580 5.58 -0.66 27.53
CA VAL A 580 5.39 -1.65 26.48
C VAL A 580 6.55 -2.64 26.49
N PRO A 581 6.31 -3.92 26.68
CA PRO A 581 7.37 -4.92 26.68
C PRO A 581 7.98 -5.08 25.29
N SER A 582 9.31 -5.20 25.23
CA SER A 582 10.00 -5.61 24.03
C SER A 582 9.93 -7.14 23.88
N PRO A 583 9.32 -7.67 22.80
CA PRO A 583 9.20 -9.11 22.62
C PRO A 583 10.55 -9.79 22.35
N PRO A 584 10.69 -11.09 22.62
CA PRO A 584 11.86 -11.86 22.21
C PRO A 584 11.96 -11.96 20.69
N VAL A 585 13.13 -12.39 20.21
CA VAL A 585 13.36 -12.67 18.78
C VAL A 585 12.34 -13.69 18.26
N GLN A 586 11.76 -13.39 17.10
CA GLN A 586 10.79 -14.23 16.41
C GLN A 586 11.43 -14.88 15.20
N TRP A 587 11.17 -16.16 14.98
CA TRP A 587 11.72 -16.94 13.88
C TRP A 587 10.69 -17.17 12.78
N SER A 588 11.11 -17.03 11.53
CA SER A 588 10.28 -17.11 10.32
C SER A 588 10.87 -18.09 9.30
N PRO A 589 10.75 -19.41 9.49
CA PRO A 589 11.16 -20.39 8.49
C PRO A 589 10.26 -20.31 7.26
N ARG A 590 10.87 -20.56 6.08
CA ARG A 590 10.20 -20.49 4.77
C ARG A 590 10.75 -21.55 3.84
N ALA A 591 9.90 -22.09 2.98
CA ALA A 591 10.28 -23.04 1.95
C ALA A 591 9.41 -22.86 0.70
N GLY A 592 10.00 -23.08 -0.46
CA GLY A 592 9.34 -23.01 -1.75
C GLY A 592 9.86 -24.10 -2.69
N LEU A 593 8.99 -24.63 -3.51
CA LEU A 593 9.29 -25.61 -4.54
C LEU A 593 8.77 -25.09 -5.89
N SER A 594 9.59 -25.19 -6.93
CA SER A 594 9.18 -25.04 -8.32
C SER A 594 9.58 -26.26 -9.09
N TRP A 595 8.63 -26.88 -9.80
CA TRP A 595 8.85 -28.11 -10.53
C TRP A 595 8.22 -28.07 -11.93
N ARG A 596 9.06 -28.29 -12.97
CA ARG A 596 8.63 -28.50 -14.34
C ARG A 596 8.63 -30.05 -14.60
N PRO A 597 7.48 -30.73 -14.46
CA PRO A 597 7.44 -32.19 -14.50
C PRO A 597 7.76 -32.78 -15.88
N VAL A 598 7.44 -32.05 -16.96
CA VAL A 598 7.59 -32.51 -18.35
C VAL A 598 8.50 -31.55 -19.12
N ARG A 599 9.63 -32.07 -19.64
CA ARG A 599 10.51 -31.30 -20.53
C ARG A 599 9.77 -30.91 -21.81
N GLY A 600 10.02 -29.73 -22.32
CA GLY A 600 9.39 -29.20 -23.55
C GLY A 600 7.95 -28.76 -23.41
N ARG A 601 7.31 -28.91 -22.24
CA ARG A 601 6.01 -28.33 -21.94
C ARG A 601 6.14 -27.13 -20.99
N ALA A 602 5.44 -26.06 -21.31
CA ALA A 602 5.36 -24.85 -20.47
C ALA A 602 4.42 -25.07 -19.27
N LEU A 603 4.71 -26.09 -18.43
CA LEU A 603 3.96 -26.45 -17.23
C LEU A 603 4.88 -26.39 -16.03
N VAL A 604 4.53 -25.53 -15.03
CA VAL A 604 5.25 -25.42 -13.75
C VAL A 604 4.28 -25.62 -12.60
N LEU A 605 4.65 -26.47 -11.67
CA LEU A 605 3.98 -26.67 -10.39
C LEU A 605 4.76 -25.94 -9.29
N ARG A 606 4.05 -25.23 -8.41
CA ARG A 606 4.66 -24.52 -7.29
C ARG A 606 4.00 -24.90 -5.98
N ALA A 607 4.80 -24.97 -4.93
CA ALA A 607 4.32 -25.08 -3.56
C ALA A 607 5.15 -24.16 -2.67
N GLY A 608 4.51 -23.52 -1.70
CA GLY A 608 5.19 -22.62 -0.76
C GLY A 608 4.65 -22.77 0.65
N PHE A 609 5.53 -22.62 1.60
CA PHE A 609 5.23 -22.53 3.03
C PHE A 609 6.04 -21.41 3.66
N GLY A 610 5.46 -20.67 4.60
CA GLY A 610 6.22 -19.71 5.39
C GLY A 610 5.52 -19.25 6.64
N LEU A 611 6.33 -18.91 7.63
CA LEU A 611 5.94 -18.09 8.78
C LEU A 611 6.37 -16.64 8.52
N PHE A 612 5.53 -15.70 8.89
CA PHE A 612 5.75 -14.27 8.68
C PHE A 612 5.41 -13.52 9.96
N VAL A 613 6.33 -12.67 10.40
CA VAL A 613 6.20 -11.83 11.60
C VAL A 613 5.91 -10.40 11.16
N ASP A 614 4.96 -9.75 11.83
CA ASP A 614 4.61 -8.35 11.59
C ASP A 614 5.23 -7.43 12.65
N ARG A 615 5.03 -6.13 12.46
CA ARG A 615 5.40 -5.05 13.36
C ARG A 615 4.15 -4.50 14.06
N PHE A 616 4.34 -3.97 15.27
CA PHE A 616 3.27 -3.25 15.95
C PHE A 616 3.13 -1.83 15.38
N PRO A 617 1.91 -1.39 15.00
CA PRO A 617 1.67 -0.01 14.58
C PRO A 617 1.80 0.93 15.80
N LEU A 618 2.56 2.02 15.65
CA LEU A 618 2.88 2.89 16.79
C LEU A 618 1.68 3.69 17.32
N LEU A 619 0.67 4.00 16.51
CA LEU A 619 -0.57 4.64 16.99
C LEU A 619 -1.34 3.75 17.98
N TRP A 620 -1.27 2.42 17.81
CA TRP A 620 -1.86 1.51 18.76
C TRP A 620 -1.04 1.46 20.06
N ILE A 621 0.29 1.27 19.93
CA ILE A 621 1.22 1.24 21.07
C ILE A 621 1.20 2.55 21.87
N GLN A 622 1.10 3.69 21.19
CA GLN A 622 1.04 5.02 21.80
C GLN A 622 -0.03 5.12 22.89
N GLN A 623 -1.17 4.46 22.76
CA GLN A 623 -2.27 4.57 23.73
C GLN A 623 -1.85 4.09 25.12
N ALA A 624 -1.08 3.00 25.22
CA ALA A 624 -0.57 2.50 26.50
C ALA A 624 0.50 3.41 27.12
N VAL A 625 1.20 4.20 26.29
CA VAL A 625 2.21 5.16 26.77
C VAL A 625 1.56 6.48 27.18
N GLN A 626 0.57 6.95 26.41
CA GLN A 626 -0.09 8.23 26.64
C GLN A 626 -1.13 8.16 27.76
N LYS A 627 -2.04 7.15 27.71
CA LYS A 627 -3.21 7.03 28.59
C LYS A 627 -2.96 5.96 29.66
N ASP A 628 -1.79 6.00 30.29
CA ASP A 628 -1.37 5.06 31.34
C ASP A 628 -2.03 5.33 32.72
N GLY A 629 -2.88 6.33 32.79
CA GLY A 629 -3.52 6.80 34.04
C GLY A 629 -2.66 7.76 34.86
N ARG A 630 -1.40 8.02 34.45
CA ARG A 630 -0.45 8.93 35.11
C ARG A 630 -0.14 10.17 34.25
N GLN A 631 0.33 9.93 33.02
CA GLN A 631 0.61 11.02 32.07
C GLN A 631 -0.69 11.63 31.56
N ALA A 632 -1.60 10.79 31.08
CA ALA A 632 -2.96 11.16 30.76
C ALA A 632 -3.93 10.05 31.19
N TYR A 633 -5.18 10.41 31.36
CA TYR A 633 -6.27 9.50 31.70
C TYR A 633 -7.54 9.92 30.95
N GLU A 634 -8.50 9.03 30.88
CA GLU A 634 -9.78 9.29 30.26
C GLU A 634 -10.91 9.04 31.28
N ILE A 635 -11.82 9.98 31.39
CA ILE A 635 -13.06 9.81 32.14
C ILE A 635 -14.08 9.16 31.21
N TYR A 636 -14.72 8.11 31.68
CA TYR A 636 -15.85 7.46 31.06
C TYR A 636 -17.04 7.48 32.02
N ALA A 637 -18.14 8.06 31.60
CA ALA A 637 -19.37 8.16 32.35
C ALA A 637 -20.54 7.60 31.53
N ALA A 638 -21.47 6.90 32.17
CA ALA A 638 -22.64 6.33 31.50
C ALA A 638 -23.94 6.64 32.27
N GLY A 639 -25.05 6.75 31.53
CA GLY A 639 -26.36 7.05 32.09
C GLY A 639 -26.40 8.37 32.86
N ARG A 640 -26.84 8.36 34.12
CA ARG A 640 -26.99 9.58 34.94
C ARG A 640 -25.72 10.40 35.09
N ASP A 641 -24.55 9.76 35.15
CA ASP A 641 -23.28 10.46 35.26
C ASP A 641 -22.92 11.20 33.94
N ALA A 642 -23.28 10.62 32.81
CA ALA A 642 -23.15 11.28 31.50
C ALA A 642 -24.12 12.50 31.39
N GLU A 643 -25.36 12.38 31.90
CA GLU A 643 -26.32 13.46 31.96
C GLU A 643 -25.82 14.62 32.84
N GLN A 644 -25.25 14.31 34.02
CA GLN A 644 -24.63 15.31 34.90
C GLN A 644 -23.45 16.02 34.21
N ALA A 645 -22.60 15.27 33.49
CA ALA A 645 -21.50 15.84 32.72
C ALA A 645 -22.01 16.81 31.64
N PHE A 646 -23.06 16.45 30.92
CA PHE A 646 -23.67 17.32 29.90
C PHE A 646 -24.29 18.59 30.55
N SER A 647 -25.03 18.46 31.65
CA SER A 647 -25.57 19.58 32.40
C SER A 647 -24.48 20.51 32.93
N ALA A 648 -23.38 19.99 33.44
CA ALA A 648 -22.23 20.77 33.88
C ALA A 648 -21.52 21.50 32.72
N LEU A 649 -21.42 20.90 31.55
CA LEU A 649 -20.93 21.56 30.33
C LEU A 649 -21.85 22.76 29.98
N LEU A 650 -23.17 22.57 30.03
CA LEU A 650 -24.15 23.59 29.70
C LEU A 650 -24.17 24.78 30.66
N SER A 651 -23.89 24.54 31.96
CA SER A 651 -23.77 25.57 32.99
C SER A 651 -22.43 26.30 32.99
N GLY A 652 -21.49 25.94 32.06
CA GLY A 652 -20.15 26.53 32.02
C GLY A 652 -19.20 26.06 33.11
N GLN A 653 -19.60 25.08 33.91
CA GLN A 653 -18.84 24.52 35.04
C GLN A 653 -17.87 23.41 34.64
N ARG A 654 -17.17 23.59 33.53
CA ARG A 654 -16.25 22.59 32.97
C ARG A 654 -15.22 22.03 33.97
N ASN A 655 -14.80 22.79 34.96
CA ASN A 655 -13.82 22.39 35.97
C ASN A 655 -14.41 21.57 37.14
N ARG A 656 -15.73 21.40 37.20
CA ARG A 656 -16.42 20.57 38.21
C ARG A 656 -16.90 19.21 37.67
N LEU A 657 -16.48 18.84 36.46
CA LEU A 657 -16.85 17.58 35.85
C LEU A 657 -16.25 16.42 36.67
N LEU A 658 -17.08 15.89 37.57
CA LEU A 658 -16.94 14.59 38.19
C LEU A 658 -15.62 14.33 38.95
N PRO A 659 -15.41 14.95 40.15
CA PRO A 659 -14.21 14.64 40.95
C PRO A 659 -14.10 13.16 41.41
N ALA A 660 -15.12 12.36 41.19
CA ALA A 660 -15.16 10.92 41.47
C ALA A 660 -15.45 10.06 40.23
N ALA A 661 -15.39 10.65 39.03
CA ALA A 661 -15.58 9.84 37.82
C ALA A 661 -14.47 8.80 37.68
N PRO A 662 -14.81 7.57 37.40
CA PRO A 662 -13.84 6.51 37.19
C PRO A 662 -12.92 6.84 36.01
N SER A 663 -11.61 6.73 36.19
CA SER A 663 -10.65 6.96 35.14
C SER A 663 -10.47 5.69 34.32
N LEU A 664 -10.57 5.83 33.00
CA LEU A 664 -10.22 4.78 32.07
C LEU A 664 -8.73 4.87 31.77
N SER A 665 -8.04 3.75 31.80
CA SER A 665 -6.62 3.65 31.43
C SER A 665 -6.37 2.58 30.38
N TYR A 666 -5.26 2.72 29.68
CA TYR A 666 -4.75 1.74 28.72
C TYR A 666 -3.48 1.12 29.27
N ALA A 667 -3.35 -0.18 29.16
CA ALA A 667 -2.14 -0.91 29.53
C ALA A 667 -1.76 -1.91 28.43
N ALA A 668 -0.48 -2.09 28.18
CA ALA A 668 0.00 -3.16 27.31
C ALA A 668 0.13 -4.46 28.12
N SER A 669 -0.31 -5.58 27.55
CA SER A 669 -0.10 -6.89 28.14
C SER A 669 1.39 -7.19 28.28
N ARG A 670 1.79 -7.78 29.43
CA ARG A 670 3.18 -8.22 29.64
C ARG A 670 3.62 -9.32 28.67
N SER A 671 2.68 -10.08 28.11
CA SER A 671 2.89 -11.16 27.15
C SER A 671 2.69 -10.69 25.71
N LEU A 672 2.80 -9.39 25.44
CA LEU A 672 2.60 -8.83 24.11
C LEU A 672 3.64 -9.38 23.12
N LEU A 673 3.19 -10.11 22.10
CA LEU A 673 4.01 -10.69 21.03
C LEU A 673 3.53 -10.21 19.67
N PRO A 674 4.43 -10.02 18.70
CA PRO A 674 4.05 -9.55 17.38
C PRO A 674 3.15 -10.55 16.64
N ALA A 675 2.30 -10.02 15.78
CA ALA A 675 1.42 -10.83 14.93
C ALA A 675 2.23 -11.75 14.02
N MET A 676 1.71 -12.95 13.83
CA MET A 676 2.30 -13.95 12.94
C MET A 676 1.26 -14.50 11.98
N ALA A 677 1.69 -14.79 10.75
CA ALA A 677 0.91 -15.49 9.75
C ALA A 677 1.64 -16.74 9.26
N ARG A 678 0.91 -17.85 9.19
CA ARG A 678 1.33 -19.06 8.49
C ARG A 678 0.63 -19.13 7.15
N LYS A 679 1.41 -19.19 6.07
CA LYS A 679 0.90 -19.27 4.71
C LYS A 679 1.32 -20.57 4.06
N TRP A 680 0.37 -21.23 3.40
CA TRP A 680 0.57 -22.33 2.49
C TRP A 680 0.04 -21.91 1.13
N THR A 681 0.81 -22.15 0.09
CA THR A 681 0.38 -21.92 -1.29
C THR A 681 0.67 -23.14 -2.13
N ALA A 682 -0.23 -23.43 -3.08
CA ALA A 682 -0.03 -24.42 -4.12
C ALA A 682 -0.50 -23.82 -5.44
N GLY A 683 0.30 -23.95 -6.49
CA GLY A 683 0.02 -23.29 -7.76
C GLY A 683 0.41 -24.14 -8.96
N LEU A 684 -0.29 -23.86 -10.05
CA LEU A 684 -0.06 -24.37 -11.38
C LEU A 684 0.12 -23.18 -12.31
N GLU A 685 1.15 -23.18 -13.12
CA GLU A 685 1.36 -22.22 -14.20
C GLU A 685 1.50 -22.98 -15.51
N TYR A 686 0.71 -22.57 -16.52
CA TYR A 686 0.69 -23.21 -17.83
C TYR A 686 0.76 -22.17 -18.94
N GLY A 687 1.74 -22.31 -19.83
CA GLY A 687 1.85 -21.52 -21.06
C GLY A 687 0.85 -22.04 -22.09
N LEU A 688 -0.21 -21.26 -22.35
CA LEU A 688 -1.22 -21.55 -23.36
C LEU A 688 -0.69 -21.24 -24.77
N ALA A 689 0.10 -20.19 -24.90
CA ALA A 689 0.83 -19.77 -26.09
C ALA A 689 2.17 -19.12 -25.68
N ALA A 690 3.00 -18.75 -26.62
CA ALA A 690 4.30 -18.11 -26.34
C ALA A 690 4.17 -16.80 -25.54
N ASP A 691 3.06 -16.08 -25.73
CA ASP A 691 2.73 -14.80 -25.10
C ASP A 691 1.59 -14.90 -24.07
N MET A 692 1.04 -16.11 -23.83
CA MET A 692 -0.13 -16.29 -22.98
C MET A 692 0.07 -17.33 -21.89
N ARG A 693 -0.15 -16.92 -20.63
CA ARG A 693 0.05 -17.72 -19.43
C ARG A 693 -1.20 -17.78 -18.58
N LEU A 694 -1.56 -19.00 -18.16
CA LEU A 694 -2.58 -19.28 -17.17
C LEU A 694 -1.90 -19.65 -15.84
N THR A 695 -2.28 -18.98 -14.77
CA THR A 695 -1.85 -19.32 -13.40
C THR A 695 -3.05 -19.63 -12.53
N VAL A 696 -3.02 -20.76 -11.84
CA VAL A 696 -4.02 -21.12 -10.82
C VAL A 696 -3.27 -21.29 -9.49
N GLN A 697 -3.70 -20.56 -8.47
CA GLN A 697 -3.05 -20.59 -7.17
C GLN A 697 -4.09 -20.75 -6.05
N ALA A 698 -3.90 -21.75 -5.21
CA ALA A 698 -4.63 -21.91 -3.95
C ALA A 698 -3.78 -21.38 -2.78
N ALA A 699 -4.44 -20.73 -1.82
CA ALA A 699 -3.79 -20.22 -0.63
C ALA A 699 -4.60 -20.54 0.64
N TRP A 700 -3.87 -20.96 1.69
CA TRP A 700 -4.39 -21.14 3.06
C TRP A 700 -3.55 -20.30 4.01
N VAL A 701 -4.19 -19.35 4.65
CA VAL A 701 -3.51 -18.44 5.57
C VAL A 701 -4.19 -18.50 6.94
N ARG A 702 -3.38 -18.61 7.98
CA ARG A 702 -3.82 -18.45 9.37
C ARG A 702 -2.92 -17.43 10.04
N ALA A 703 -3.53 -16.36 10.54
CA ALA A 703 -2.85 -15.39 11.39
C ALA A 703 -3.31 -15.53 12.83
N TRP A 704 -2.40 -15.27 13.75
CA TRP A 704 -2.63 -15.25 15.18
C TRP A 704 -1.77 -14.17 15.83
N ARG A 705 -2.03 -13.87 17.09
CA ARG A 705 -1.40 -12.74 17.79
C ARG A 705 -1.66 -11.39 17.07
N LEU A 706 -2.82 -11.26 16.42
CA LEU A 706 -3.18 -9.97 15.84
C LEU A 706 -3.49 -8.97 16.97
N PRO A 707 -3.01 -7.73 16.89
CA PRO A 707 -3.27 -6.67 17.86
C PRO A 707 -4.76 -6.44 18.08
N ARG A 708 -5.16 -6.26 19.33
CA ARG A 708 -6.52 -5.94 19.77
C ARG A 708 -6.48 -5.13 21.05
N THR A 709 -7.45 -4.27 21.24
CA THR A 709 -7.75 -3.64 22.53
C THR A 709 -8.97 -4.32 23.14
N ARG A 710 -8.86 -4.84 24.37
CA ARG A 710 -9.94 -5.50 25.11
C ARG A 710 -10.25 -4.74 26.37
N ASN A 711 -11.53 -4.60 26.71
CA ASN A 711 -11.91 -4.19 28.06
C ASN A 711 -11.59 -5.33 29.03
N ALA A 712 -10.68 -5.09 29.96
CA ALA A 712 -10.28 -6.09 30.96
C ALA A 712 -11.21 -6.08 32.18
N ALA A 713 -11.94 -4.99 32.43
CA ALA A 713 -12.99 -4.93 33.41
C ALA A 713 -14.30 -5.50 32.83
N LEU A 714 -15.02 -6.27 33.61
CA LEU A 714 -16.36 -6.76 33.25
C LEU A 714 -17.44 -5.70 33.53
N ASP A 715 -17.09 -4.70 34.32
CA ASP A 715 -17.95 -3.59 34.77
C ASP A 715 -17.34 -2.25 34.36
N LEU A 716 -18.12 -1.18 34.40
CA LEU A 716 -17.66 0.19 34.20
C LEU A 716 -16.92 0.71 35.47
N PRO A 717 -15.85 1.47 35.32
CA PRO A 717 -15.29 2.00 34.09
C PRO A 717 -14.47 0.97 33.29
N PRO A 718 -14.43 1.12 31.96
CA PRO A 718 -13.61 0.24 31.13
C PRO A 718 -12.11 0.36 31.47
N GLN A 719 -11.42 -0.77 31.55
CA GLN A 719 -9.95 -0.84 31.58
C GLN A 719 -9.46 -1.53 30.33
N TYR A 720 -8.79 -0.80 29.48
CA TYR A 720 -8.37 -1.32 28.18
C TYR A 720 -6.99 -1.96 28.25
N LEU A 721 -6.96 -3.26 27.99
CA LEU A 721 -5.74 -4.04 27.85
C LEU A 721 -5.44 -4.25 26.37
N MET A 722 -4.26 -3.82 25.97
CA MET A 722 -3.73 -4.03 24.62
C MET A 722 -3.10 -5.41 24.54
N GLU A 723 -3.71 -6.30 23.79
CA GLU A 723 -3.34 -7.72 23.67
C GLU A 723 -3.07 -8.11 22.22
N ALA A 724 -2.34 -9.20 22.06
CA ALA A 724 -2.10 -9.84 20.77
C ALA A 724 -2.74 -11.23 20.76
N ASP A 725 -4.06 -11.32 20.72
CA ASP A 725 -4.81 -12.58 20.80
C ASP A 725 -5.82 -12.79 19.67
N ALA A 726 -6.05 -11.77 18.84
CA ALA A 726 -6.97 -11.91 17.71
C ALA A 726 -6.40 -12.86 16.65
N GLN A 727 -7.31 -13.50 15.91
CA GLN A 727 -6.99 -14.50 14.89
C GLN A 727 -7.74 -14.23 13.60
N SER A 728 -7.14 -14.65 12.48
CA SER A 728 -7.77 -14.66 11.15
C SER A 728 -7.47 -15.96 10.41
N ARG A 729 -8.40 -16.40 9.56
CA ARG A 729 -8.24 -17.54 8.65
C ARG A 729 -8.75 -17.17 7.26
N PHE A 730 -7.90 -17.40 6.27
CA PHE A 730 -8.24 -17.26 4.86
C PHE A 730 -8.09 -18.59 4.14
N ARG A 731 -8.98 -18.85 3.19
CA ARG A 731 -8.87 -19.90 2.19
C ARG A 731 -9.37 -19.36 0.87
N GLY A 732 -8.62 -19.57 -0.21
CA GLY A 732 -9.03 -19.06 -1.51
C GLY A 732 -8.26 -19.67 -2.65
N VAL A 733 -8.80 -19.45 -3.86
CA VAL A 733 -8.19 -19.80 -5.14
C VAL A 733 -8.21 -18.57 -6.02
N SER A 734 -7.10 -18.29 -6.67
CA SER A 734 -6.94 -17.24 -7.67
C SER A 734 -6.65 -17.88 -9.03
N VAL A 735 -7.33 -17.43 -10.07
CA VAL A 735 -7.07 -17.79 -11.46
C VAL A 735 -6.66 -16.54 -12.20
N SER A 736 -5.47 -16.55 -12.83
CA SER A 736 -4.91 -15.43 -13.57
C SER A 736 -4.58 -15.82 -15.00
N LEU A 737 -5.10 -15.07 -15.96
CA LEU A 737 -4.73 -15.16 -17.37
C LEU A 737 -3.95 -13.90 -17.74
N ASN A 738 -2.70 -14.05 -18.15
CA ASN A 738 -1.86 -12.95 -18.60
C ASN A 738 -1.40 -13.19 -20.03
N ARG A 739 -1.62 -12.22 -20.91
CA ARG A 739 -1.05 -12.13 -22.24
C ARG A 739 -0.14 -10.92 -22.30
N SER A 740 1.13 -11.14 -22.62
CA SER A 740 2.08 -10.06 -22.87
C SER A 740 1.69 -9.30 -24.14
N PHE A 741 2.13 -8.02 -24.25
CA PHE A 741 1.84 -7.20 -25.43
C PHE A 741 2.48 -7.82 -26.66
N ARG A 742 1.65 -8.18 -27.60
CA ARG A 742 2.07 -8.71 -28.89
C ARG A 742 0.93 -8.54 -29.91
N GLN A 743 1.28 -8.12 -31.12
CA GLN A 743 0.29 -7.89 -32.19
C GLN A 743 -0.86 -6.99 -31.69
N ASP A 744 -0.50 -5.81 -31.18
CA ASP A 744 -1.41 -4.74 -30.80
C ASP A 744 -2.38 -5.03 -29.63
N PHE A 745 -2.10 -6.11 -28.84
CA PHE A 745 -2.99 -6.48 -27.74
C PHE A 745 -2.26 -7.10 -26.55
N ALA A 746 -2.55 -6.57 -25.35
CA ALA A 746 -2.18 -7.20 -24.07
C ALA A 746 -3.41 -7.39 -23.18
N LEU A 747 -3.40 -8.42 -22.32
CA LEU A 747 -4.52 -8.75 -21.43
C LEU A 747 -4.03 -9.29 -20.08
N LEU A 748 -4.63 -8.81 -19.00
CA LEU A 748 -4.50 -9.39 -17.66
C LEU A 748 -5.90 -9.59 -17.08
N VAL A 749 -6.26 -10.80 -16.72
CA VAL A 749 -7.53 -11.11 -16.04
C VAL A 749 -7.24 -11.94 -14.80
N ASN A 750 -7.75 -11.52 -13.66
CA ASN A 750 -7.66 -12.26 -12.40
C ASN A 750 -9.05 -12.47 -11.83
N TYR A 751 -9.32 -13.69 -11.41
CA TYR A 751 -10.51 -14.05 -10.66
C TYR A 751 -10.11 -14.70 -9.33
N ASP A 752 -10.61 -14.13 -8.24
CA ASP A 752 -10.37 -14.60 -6.90
C ASP A 752 -11.65 -15.12 -6.27
N LEU A 753 -11.59 -16.34 -5.73
CA LEU A 753 -12.60 -16.91 -4.87
C LEU A 753 -12.03 -17.09 -3.48
N GLY A 754 -12.54 -16.35 -2.48
CA GLY A 754 -11.95 -16.34 -1.15
C GLY A 754 -12.97 -16.35 -0.01
N ARG A 755 -12.53 -16.88 1.15
CA ARG A 755 -13.27 -16.84 2.41
C ARG A 755 -12.36 -16.43 3.55
N THR A 756 -12.70 -15.31 4.21
CA THR A 756 -11.99 -14.79 5.37
C THR A 756 -12.89 -14.83 6.60
N LEU A 757 -12.40 -15.45 7.68
CA LEU A 757 -13.03 -15.47 9.00
C LEU A 757 -12.04 -14.90 10.01
N ASP A 758 -12.50 -14.09 10.96
CA ASP A 758 -11.69 -13.59 12.04
C ASP A 758 -12.55 -13.30 13.30
N ASN A 759 -11.90 -12.94 14.39
CA ASN A 759 -12.55 -12.46 15.62
C ASN A 759 -12.16 -11.02 15.96
N GLY A 760 -11.67 -10.25 14.99
CA GLY A 760 -11.33 -8.83 15.06
C GLY A 760 -10.64 -8.40 13.77
N SER A 761 -11.30 -7.58 12.96
CA SER A 761 -10.81 -7.16 11.64
C SER A 761 -9.81 -6.01 11.71
N ASP A 762 -9.81 -5.22 12.80
CA ASP A 762 -8.74 -4.24 13.11
C ASP A 762 -8.51 -4.20 14.64
N TYR A 763 -7.50 -3.44 15.09
CA TYR A 763 -7.09 -3.37 16.49
C TYR A 763 -8.06 -2.55 17.37
N ASP A 764 -8.86 -1.68 16.78
CA ASP A 764 -9.86 -0.84 17.44
C ASP A 764 -11.28 -1.45 17.42
N GLU A 765 -11.42 -2.69 16.96
CA GLU A 765 -12.67 -3.45 17.00
C GLU A 765 -12.74 -4.24 18.32
N PHE A 766 -13.55 -3.73 19.27
CA PHE A 766 -13.70 -4.34 20.58
C PHE A 766 -14.51 -5.64 20.53
N LEU A 767 -14.28 -6.51 21.51
CA LEU A 767 -15.10 -7.71 21.71
C LEU A 767 -16.50 -7.32 22.18
N MET A 768 -17.52 -7.99 21.68
CA MET A 768 -18.88 -7.87 22.21
C MET A 768 -18.97 -8.31 23.66
N ASN A 769 -18.29 -9.40 24.00
CA ASN A 769 -18.12 -9.85 25.37
C ASN A 769 -16.62 -9.99 25.68
N PRO A 770 -16.06 -9.16 26.57
CA PRO A 770 -14.64 -9.22 26.93
C PRO A 770 -14.19 -10.58 27.50
N ALA A 771 -15.11 -11.37 28.07
CA ALA A 771 -14.82 -12.68 28.66
C ALA A 771 -14.83 -13.83 27.64
N ASP A 772 -15.45 -13.66 26.45
CA ASP A 772 -15.56 -14.73 25.45
C ASP A 772 -15.38 -14.23 24.01
N ALA A 773 -14.13 -14.21 23.56
CA ALA A 773 -13.75 -13.83 22.20
C ALA A 773 -14.30 -14.77 21.10
N ARG A 774 -14.86 -15.94 21.44
CA ARG A 774 -15.44 -16.91 20.47
C ARG A 774 -16.72 -16.36 19.86
N LEU A 775 -17.46 -15.52 20.60
CA LEU A 775 -18.68 -14.86 20.14
C LEU A 775 -18.44 -13.92 18.95
N ASP A 776 -17.19 -13.45 18.80
CA ASP A 776 -16.78 -12.57 17.70
C ASP A 776 -16.22 -13.33 16.48
N TRP A 777 -16.07 -14.67 16.57
CA TRP A 777 -15.59 -15.46 15.44
C TRP A 777 -16.64 -15.55 14.34
N SER A 778 -16.43 -14.80 13.25
CA SER A 778 -17.39 -14.70 12.14
C SER A 778 -16.69 -14.24 10.84
N LYS A 779 -17.51 -13.86 9.82
CA LYS A 779 -16.97 -13.24 8.60
C LYS A 779 -16.18 -11.98 8.95
N SER A 780 -14.99 -11.86 8.38
CA SER A 780 -14.17 -10.66 8.50
C SER A 780 -14.80 -9.48 7.73
N ARG A 781 -14.56 -8.23 8.16
CA ARG A 781 -14.83 -7.06 7.31
C ARG A 781 -14.03 -7.08 6.00
N LEU A 782 -12.95 -7.87 5.94
CA LEU A 782 -12.09 -8.08 4.78
C LEU A 782 -12.58 -9.24 3.89
N TYR A 783 -13.72 -9.87 4.22
CA TYR A 783 -14.30 -10.95 3.43
C TYR A 783 -14.87 -10.41 2.12
N GLN A 784 -14.36 -10.92 1.02
CA GLN A 784 -14.92 -10.74 -0.32
C GLN A 784 -14.90 -12.10 -1.02
N LYS A 785 -16.10 -12.65 -1.28
CA LYS A 785 -16.22 -14.03 -1.79
C LYS A 785 -15.73 -14.15 -3.23
N HIS A 786 -16.18 -13.23 -4.08
CA HIS A 786 -15.84 -13.19 -5.50
C HIS A 786 -15.21 -11.85 -5.84
N ARG A 787 -14.13 -11.87 -6.59
CA ARG A 787 -13.49 -10.68 -7.12
C ARG A 787 -12.95 -10.97 -8.52
N LEU A 788 -13.25 -10.10 -9.46
CA LEU A 788 -12.73 -10.09 -10.82
C LEU A 788 -11.97 -8.78 -11.02
N SER A 789 -10.75 -8.85 -11.53
CA SER A 789 -10.03 -7.71 -12.08
C SER A 789 -9.54 -8.04 -13.47
N ALA A 790 -9.71 -7.11 -14.41
CA ALA A 790 -9.27 -7.28 -15.78
C ALA A 790 -8.70 -5.96 -16.30
N SER A 791 -7.63 -6.00 -17.06
CA SER A 791 -7.10 -4.85 -17.81
C SER A 791 -6.60 -5.31 -19.17
N ALA A 792 -6.80 -4.49 -20.19
CA ALA A 792 -6.27 -4.72 -21.52
C ALA A 792 -5.61 -3.46 -22.05
N MET A 793 -4.72 -3.63 -23.05
CA MET A 793 -4.14 -2.58 -23.87
C MET A 793 -4.38 -2.97 -25.32
N ILE A 794 -4.98 -2.10 -26.10
CA ILE A 794 -5.47 -2.39 -27.44
C ILE A 794 -5.04 -1.23 -28.34
N GLU A 795 -4.15 -1.50 -29.30
CA GLU A 795 -3.89 -0.57 -30.40
C GLU A 795 -5.03 -0.68 -31.42
N LEU A 796 -5.71 0.43 -31.65
CA LEU A 796 -6.82 0.44 -32.59
C LEU A 796 -6.29 0.45 -34.03
N PRO A 797 -6.95 -0.27 -34.97
CA PRO A 797 -6.52 -0.33 -36.37
C PRO A 797 -6.41 1.06 -36.99
N SER A 798 -5.27 1.34 -37.60
CA SER A 798 -5.03 2.59 -38.35
C SER A 798 -5.51 2.43 -39.79
N PRO A 799 -6.24 3.40 -40.38
CA PRO A 799 -6.59 3.37 -41.78
C PRO A 799 -5.33 3.36 -42.67
N PRO A 800 -5.34 2.62 -43.79
CA PRO A 800 -4.22 2.65 -44.73
C PRO A 800 -4.12 4.02 -45.40
N GLY A 801 -2.91 4.60 -45.41
CA GLY A 801 -2.60 5.86 -46.11
C GLY A 801 -2.16 7.00 -45.20
N ARG A 802 -1.41 7.98 -45.81
CA ARG A 802 -0.85 9.15 -45.09
C ARG A 802 -1.75 10.41 -45.17
N GLY A 803 -3.03 10.27 -45.51
CA GLY A 803 -3.98 11.40 -45.63
C GLY A 803 -4.56 11.85 -44.30
N LEU A 804 -5.48 12.83 -44.35
CA LEU A 804 -6.18 13.34 -43.13
C LEU A 804 -6.88 12.25 -42.32
N ALA A 805 -7.44 11.22 -42.97
CA ALA A 805 -8.06 10.10 -42.31
C ALA A 805 -7.04 9.29 -41.47
N GLY A 806 -5.85 9.01 -41.99
CA GLY A 806 -4.77 8.36 -41.26
C GLY A 806 -4.28 9.23 -40.10
N ALA A 807 -4.13 10.53 -40.31
CA ALA A 807 -3.70 11.46 -39.26
C ALA A 807 -4.74 11.57 -38.11
N LEU A 808 -6.04 11.53 -38.39
CA LEU A 808 -7.09 11.67 -37.39
C LEU A 808 -7.47 10.34 -36.71
N LEU A 809 -7.55 9.26 -37.50
CA LEU A 809 -8.09 7.95 -37.03
C LEU A 809 -7.01 6.92 -36.75
N GLY A 810 -5.74 7.12 -37.12
CA GLY A 810 -4.63 6.23 -36.80
C GLY A 810 -4.05 6.46 -35.41
N ASP A 811 -3.19 5.56 -34.95
CA ASP A 811 -2.40 5.63 -33.69
C ASP A 811 -3.24 5.94 -32.44
N TRP A 812 -4.40 5.31 -32.32
CA TRP A 812 -5.23 5.34 -31.13
C TRP A 812 -5.03 4.10 -30.28
N ASN A 813 -4.83 4.28 -28.96
CA ASN A 813 -4.76 3.22 -27.96
C ASN A 813 -5.96 3.28 -27.03
N LEU A 814 -6.55 2.12 -26.74
CA LEU A 814 -7.63 1.94 -25.78
C LEU A 814 -7.17 1.02 -24.65
N ALA A 815 -7.22 1.49 -23.42
CA ALA A 815 -6.85 0.70 -22.24
C ALA A 815 -8.01 0.61 -21.25
N PRO A 816 -8.91 -0.40 -21.36
CA PRO A 816 -9.96 -0.64 -20.37
C PRO A 816 -9.42 -1.35 -19.13
N SER A 817 -10.02 -1.05 -17.98
CA SER A 817 -9.75 -1.69 -16.69
C SER A 817 -11.07 -1.93 -15.94
N LEU A 818 -11.33 -3.16 -15.54
CA LEU A 818 -12.52 -3.58 -14.82
C LEU A 818 -12.13 -4.15 -13.45
N VAL A 819 -12.79 -3.68 -12.40
CA VAL A 819 -12.76 -4.32 -11.09
C VAL A 819 -14.19 -4.55 -10.61
N ALA A 820 -14.53 -5.79 -10.33
CA ALA A 820 -15.84 -6.16 -9.81
C ALA A 820 -15.69 -7.10 -8.61
N GLY A 821 -16.55 -6.94 -7.61
CA GLY A 821 -16.48 -7.77 -6.41
C GLY A 821 -17.82 -7.91 -5.69
N SER A 822 -17.99 -9.04 -5.00
CA SER A 822 -19.14 -9.23 -4.12
C SER A 822 -19.10 -8.23 -2.97
N GLY A 823 -20.28 -7.88 -2.44
CA GLY A 823 -20.42 -6.98 -1.31
C GLY A 823 -19.66 -7.46 -0.07
N ARG A 824 -19.15 -6.49 0.71
CA ARG A 824 -18.49 -6.75 1.98
C ARG A 824 -19.49 -6.93 3.11
N PRO A 825 -19.15 -7.71 4.15
CA PRO A 825 -20.00 -7.87 5.31
C PRO A 825 -20.12 -6.57 6.11
N ILE A 826 -21.28 -6.39 6.73
CA ILE A 826 -21.61 -5.26 7.61
C ILE A 826 -22.16 -5.78 8.94
N ASN A 827 -21.92 -5.02 9.99
CA ASN A 827 -22.46 -5.30 11.32
C ASN A 827 -23.93 -4.88 11.45
N PHE A 828 -24.54 -5.32 12.55
CA PHE A 828 -25.78 -4.77 13.09
C PHE A 828 -25.46 -4.27 14.50
N LEU A 829 -25.16 -2.99 14.64
CA LEU A 829 -24.72 -2.39 15.90
C LEU A 829 -25.90 -1.80 16.68
N LEU A 830 -25.75 -1.80 18.00
CA LEU A 830 -26.65 -1.07 18.90
C LEU A 830 -26.20 0.38 19.01
N ALA A 831 -27.15 1.30 19.04
CA ALA A 831 -26.90 2.72 19.31
C ALA A 831 -26.80 3.03 20.83
N THR A 832 -26.64 2.01 21.66
CA THR A 832 -26.50 2.10 23.13
C THR A 832 -25.54 1.04 23.64
N ASP A 833 -24.89 1.28 24.78
CA ASP A 833 -24.13 0.22 25.48
C ASP A 833 -25.06 -0.55 26.47
N ALA A 834 -26.15 -1.11 25.94
CA ALA A 834 -27.15 -1.84 26.72
C ALA A 834 -26.55 -3.01 27.50
N LEU A 835 -25.43 -3.57 27.05
CA LEU A 835 -24.72 -4.68 27.70
C LEU A 835 -23.65 -4.23 28.71
N ARG A 836 -23.41 -2.92 28.83
CA ARG A 836 -22.39 -2.29 29.68
C ARG A 836 -20.99 -2.92 29.54
N THR A 837 -20.62 -3.27 28.32
CA THR A 837 -19.34 -3.93 28.01
C THR A 837 -18.22 -2.95 27.68
N GLY A 838 -18.54 -1.65 27.55
CA GLY A 838 -17.60 -0.65 27.01
C GLY A 838 -17.29 -0.85 25.50
N ALA A 839 -18.02 -1.75 24.84
CA ALA A 839 -17.85 -2.03 23.40
C ALA A 839 -18.59 -1.04 22.49
N TYR A 840 -19.49 -0.26 23.06
CA TYR A 840 -20.20 0.80 22.37
C TYR A 840 -19.27 2.01 22.08
N PRO A 841 -19.36 2.69 20.93
CA PRO A 841 -20.30 2.42 19.83
C PRO A 841 -19.79 1.42 18.80
N VAL A 842 -18.60 0.89 18.95
CA VAL A 842 -17.84 0.22 17.87
C VAL A 842 -18.25 -1.24 17.65
N SER A 843 -18.66 -1.94 18.70
CA SER A 843 -18.87 -3.40 18.63
C SER A 843 -20.10 -3.93 19.39
N ALA A 844 -20.90 -3.03 19.99
CA ALA A 844 -22.12 -3.43 20.71
C ALA A 844 -23.15 -4.02 19.72
N ARG A 845 -23.60 -5.26 19.98
CA ARG A 845 -24.56 -6.00 19.14
C ARG A 845 -25.66 -6.62 19.99
N PRO A 846 -26.83 -6.91 19.44
CA PRO A 846 -27.86 -7.71 20.13
C PRO A 846 -27.30 -9.08 20.56
N ALA A 847 -27.74 -9.54 21.71
CA ALA A 847 -27.36 -10.86 22.22
C ALA A 847 -27.66 -11.98 21.21
N GLY A 848 -26.70 -12.88 20.98
CA GLY A 848 -26.82 -13.97 20.01
C GLY A 848 -26.59 -13.56 18.56
N MET A 849 -26.44 -12.28 18.24
CA MET A 849 -26.16 -11.85 16.87
C MET A 849 -24.66 -12.00 16.54
N PRO A 850 -24.32 -12.75 15.46
CA PRO A 850 -22.94 -12.88 15.05
C PRO A 850 -22.39 -11.54 14.54
N ARG A 851 -21.07 -11.39 14.50
CA ARG A 851 -20.40 -10.24 13.88
C ARG A 851 -20.58 -10.32 12.35
N ASN A 852 -20.78 -9.17 11.70
CA ASN A 852 -20.89 -9.04 10.24
C ASN A 852 -21.92 -10.01 9.62
N PRO A 853 -23.20 -10.01 10.06
CA PRO A 853 -24.18 -10.99 9.61
C PRO A 853 -24.69 -10.74 8.18
N PHE A 854 -24.71 -9.48 7.74
CA PHE A 854 -25.28 -9.04 6.47
C PHE A 854 -24.18 -8.60 5.48
N PHE A 855 -24.59 -8.23 4.25
CA PHE A 855 -23.68 -7.76 3.21
C PHE A 855 -24.21 -6.47 2.59
N MET A 856 -23.31 -5.55 2.28
CA MET A 856 -23.63 -4.44 1.38
C MET A 856 -23.69 -4.91 -0.07
N GLN A 857 -24.17 -4.06 -0.96
CA GLN A 857 -24.15 -4.30 -2.40
C GLN A 857 -22.70 -4.49 -2.91
N GLY A 858 -22.54 -5.34 -3.93
CA GLY A 858 -21.26 -5.52 -4.62
C GLY A 858 -20.85 -4.27 -5.40
N ALA A 859 -19.57 -4.14 -5.66
CA ALA A 859 -19.01 -3.03 -6.41
C ALA A 859 -18.60 -3.47 -7.83
N VAL A 860 -18.83 -2.59 -8.81
CA VAL A 860 -18.39 -2.75 -10.20
C VAL A 860 -17.85 -1.42 -10.70
N GLN A 861 -16.61 -1.39 -11.12
CA GLN A 861 -15.94 -0.22 -11.65
C GLN A 861 -15.29 -0.55 -12.99
N LEU A 862 -15.73 0.09 -14.05
CA LEU A 862 -15.15 0.03 -15.38
C LEU A 862 -14.52 1.39 -15.66
N ASP A 863 -13.20 1.39 -15.84
CA ASP A 863 -12.40 2.56 -16.22
C ASP A 863 -11.83 2.32 -17.61
N ALA A 864 -11.53 3.39 -18.36
CA ALA A 864 -10.83 3.27 -19.64
C ALA A 864 -10.03 4.53 -19.92
N ARG A 865 -8.89 4.36 -20.60
CA ARG A 865 -8.10 5.43 -21.20
C ARG A 865 -8.17 5.30 -22.71
N LEU A 866 -8.48 6.38 -23.39
CA LEU A 866 -8.40 6.51 -24.85
C LEU A 866 -7.35 7.56 -25.16
N MET A 867 -6.31 7.17 -25.89
CA MET A 867 -5.13 7.98 -26.14
C MET A 867 -4.79 8.03 -27.63
N LYS A 868 -4.55 9.21 -28.15
CA LYS A 868 -4.01 9.50 -29.49
C LYS A 868 -2.53 9.83 -29.36
N THR A 869 -1.69 9.19 -30.17
CA THR A 869 -0.27 9.52 -30.31
C THR A 869 -0.03 10.26 -31.64
N VAL A 870 0.68 11.38 -31.59
CA VAL A 870 1.13 12.15 -32.76
C VAL A 870 2.64 12.30 -32.67
N TYR A 871 3.33 11.77 -33.66
CA TYR A 871 4.78 11.92 -33.76
C TYR A 871 5.14 13.27 -34.38
N VAL A 872 6.03 14.00 -33.72
CA VAL A 872 6.51 15.32 -34.13
C VAL A 872 8.05 15.29 -34.23
N LEU A 873 8.64 16.36 -34.83
CA LEU A 873 10.09 16.52 -34.98
C LEU A 873 10.76 15.27 -35.59
N GLU A 874 10.26 14.83 -36.76
CA GLU A 874 10.77 13.64 -37.47
C GLU A 874 10.79 12.36 -36.59
N ARG A 875 9.77 12.18 -35.72
CA ARG A 875 9.63 11.10 -34.77
C ARG A 875 10.62 11.15 -33.60
N ARG A 876 11.31 12.25 -33.35
CA ARG A 876 12.15 12.45 -32.16
C ARG A 876 11.36 12.80 -30.93
N ALA A 877 10.14 13.28 -31.12
CA ALA A 877 9.22 13.58 -30.03
C ALA A 877 7.82 13.05 -30.35
N LYS A 878 7.04 12.78 -29.32
CA LYS A 878 5.64 12.39 -29.41
C LYS A 878 4.75 13.29 -28.54
N LEU A 879 3.62 13.68 -29.08
CA LEU A 879 2.54 14.32 -28.36
C LEU A 879 1.42 13.31 -28.20
N GLN A 880 1.07 13.01 -26.98
CA GLN A 880 -0.04 12.12 -26.61
C GLN A 880 -1.12 12.94 -25.93
N PHE A 881 -2.37 12.73 -26.32
CA PHE A 881 -3.51 13.39 -25.69
C PHE A 881 -4.74 12.49 -25.74
N GLY A 882 -5.66 12.70 -24.82
CA GLY A 882 -6.85 11.88 -24.78
C GLY A 882 -7.72 12.12 -23.55
N ALA A 883 -8.50 11.10 -23.23
CA ALA A 883 -9.39 11.11 -22.09
C ALA A 883 -9.31 9.82 -21.28
N GLU A 884 -9.41 9.96 -19.97
CA GLU A 884 -9.60 8.85 -19.04
C GLU A 884 -11.00 8.95 -18.44
N GLY A 885 -11.75 7.87 -18.52
CA GLY A 885 -13.06 7.73 -17.87
C GLY A 885 -12.99 6.76 -16.71
N PHE A 886 -13.46 7.18 -15.54
CA PHE A 886 -13.54 6.37 -14.32
C PHE A 886 -14.99 6.07 -14.00
N ASN A 887 -15.27 4.82 -13.62
CA ASN A 887 -16.63 4.33 -13.38
C ASN A 887 -17.58 4.67 -14.55
N LEU A 888 -17.18 4.31 -15.77
CA LEU A 888 -17.92 4.62 -17.00
C LEU A 888 -19.37 4.14 -16.99
N LEU A 889 -19.64 3.03 -16.30
CA LEU A 889 -20.99 2.49 -16.11
C LEU A 889 -21.84 3.35 -15.18
N ASN A 890 -21.24 4.31 -14.47
CA ASN A 890 -21.88 5.09 -13.42
C ASN A 890 -22.60 4.23 -12.38
N HIS A 891 -22.03 3.04 -12.09
CA HIS A 891 -22.56 2.13 -11.09
C HIS A 891 -22.39 2.72 -9.70
N THR A 892 -23.43 2.68 -8.88
CA THR A 892 -23.36 3.10 -7.47
C THR A 892 -22.60 2.04 -6.68
N ASN A 893 -21.41 2.39 -6.22
CA ASN A 893 -20.51 1.52 -5.48
C ASN A 893 -20.44 1.97 -4.01
N PRO A 894 -21.15 1.34 -3.06
CA PRO A 894 -21.07 1.71 -1.66
C PRO A 894 -19.65 1.51 -1.11
N ALA A 895 -19.09 2.55 -0.49
CA ALA A 895 -17.85 2.48 0.29
C ALA A 895 -18.15 2.19 1.76
N ALA A 896 -19.19 2.84 2.31
CA ALA A 896 -19.65 2.65 3.67
C ALA A 896 -21.18 2.75 3.74
N VAL A 897 -21.77 2.11 4.76
CA VAL A 897 -23.19 2.17 5.11
C VAL A 897 -23.35 2.32 6.60
N SER A 898 -24.45 2.88 7.06
CA SER A 898 -24.79 2.92 8.48
C SER A 898 -24.99 1.51 9.02
N GLU A 899 -24.19 1.14 10.02
CA GLU A 899 -24.26 -0.16 10.70
C GLU A 899 -25.13 -0.12 11.98
N TYR A 900 -25.64 1.02 12.39
CA TYR A 900 -26.54 1.13 13.54
C TYR A 900 -27.91 0.59 13.22
N GLY A 901 -28.20 -0.62 13.73
CA GLY A 901 -29.41 -1.36 13.42
C GLY A 901 -30.54 -1.14 14.42
N ALA A 902 -30.24 -0.87 15.69
CA ALA A 902 -31.24 -0.65 16.71
C ALA A 902 -30.78 0.35 17.78
N GLY A 903 -31.70 1.20 18.25
CA GLY A 903 -31.57 2.09 19.38
C GLY A 903 -32.50 1.67 20.54
N ARG A 904 -32.69 2.53 21.56
CA ARG A 904 -33.61 2.29 22.67
C ARG A 904 -35.04 2.05 22.22
N ASN A 905 -35.47 2.73 21.17
CA ASN A 905 -36.86 2.73 20.66
C ASN A 905 -37.09 1.69 19.54
N GLY A 906 -36.18 0.74 19.36
CA GLY A 906 -36.30 -0.30 18.36
C GLY A 906 -35.33 -0.12 17.16
N ARG A 907 -35.72 -0.67 15.99
CA ARG A 907 -34.91 -0.67 14.78
C ARG A 907 -34.74 0.75 14.22
N LEU A 908 -33.52 1.11 13.83
CA LEU A 908 -33.22 2.38 13.18
C LEU A 908 -33.46 2.31 11.67
N ALA A 909 -34.20 3.29 11.13
CA ALA A 909 -34.51 3.39 9.70
C ALA A 909 -33.27 3.69 8.84
N SER A 910 -32.21 4.20 9.44
CA SER A 910 -30.92 4.49 8.77
C SER A 910 -30.06 3.24 8.55
N TYR A 911 -30.38 2.08 9.13
CA TYR A 911 -29.59 0.86 8.94
C TYR A 911 -29.49 0.47 7.47
N GLY A 912 -28.26 0.27 7.02
CA GLY A 912 -27.95 -0.07 5.63
C GLY A 912 -28.01 1.08 4.64
N LYS A 913 -28.42 2.30 5.06
CA LYS A 913 -28.30 3.50 4.23
C LYS A 913 -26.83 3.78 3.95
N MET A 914 -26.53 4.13 2.70
CA MET A 914 -25.18 4.48 2.27
C MET A 914 -24.78 5.83 2.89
N THR A 915 -23.65 5.82 3.60
CA THR A 915 -23.02 7.01 4.19
C THR A 915 -21.86 7.50 3.33
N GLU A 916 -21.28 6.63 2.50
CA GLU A 916 -20.20 6.98 1.59
C GLU A 916 -20.27 6.12 0.33
N SER A 917 -20.06 6.71 -0.84
CA SER A 917 -19.89 5.99 -2.10
C SER A 917 -18.45 6.16 -2.63
N LEU A 918 -17.98 5.16 -3.40
CA LEU A 918 -16.87 5.37 -4.31
C LEU A 918 -17.30 6.42 -5.36
N ALA A 919 -16.34 7.00 -6.06
CA ALA A 919 -16.66 8.05 -7.03
C ALA A 919 -17.67 7.59 -8.07
N ALA A 920 -18.67 8.44 -8.33
CA ALA A 920 -19.50 8.36 -9.52
C ALA A 920 -18.66 8.51 -10.79
N ARG A 921 -19.25 8.35 -11.98
CA ARG A 921 -18.50 8.52 -13.24
C ARG A 921 -17.79 9.87 -13.30
N GLN A 922 -16.50 9.81 -13.64
CA GLN A 922 -15.62 10.98 -13.82
C GLN A 922 -14.91 10.86 -15.16
N VAL A 923 -14.64 12.01 -15.80
CA VAL A 923 -13.79 12.05 -17.01
C VAL A 923 -12.70 13.09 -16.81
N GLN A 924 -11.48 12.70 -17.12
CA GLN A 924 -10.25 13.49 -17.07
C GLN A 924 -9.67 13.61 -18.47
N LEU A 925 -9.27 14.79 -18.86
CA LEU A 925 -8.53 15.03 -20.09
C LEU A 925 -7.04 15.10 -19.76
N PHE A 926 -6.20 14.65 -20.69
CA PHE A 926 -4.75 14.74 -20.52
C PHE A 926 -4.03 15.07 -21.81
N MET A 927 -2.85 15.62 -21.63
CA MET A 927 -1.86 15.88 -22.66
C MET A 927 -0.47 15.57 -22.11
N GLN A 928 0.34 14.85 -22.87
CA GLN A 928 1.73 14.50 -22.55
C GLN A 928 2.60 14.75 -23.77
N PHE A 929 3.68 15.48 -23.57
CA PHE A 929 4.73 15.68 -24.56
C PHE A 929 5.98 14.94 -24.09
N GLU A 930 6.50 14.06 -24.93
CA GLU A 930 7.70 13.27 -24.65
C GLU A 930 8.74 13.51 -25.74
N TYR A 931 9.98 13.75 -25.29
CA TYR A 931 11.15 14.00 -26.15
C TYR A 931 12.29 13.05 -25.79
#